data_0866a86a1dac68c84d376c8380b84276
#
_entry.id   0866a86a1dac68c84d376c8380b84276
#
_cell.length_a   1.000
_cell.length_b   1.000
_cell.length_c   1.000
_cell.angle_alpha   90.00
_cell.angle_beta   90.00
_cell.angle_gamma   90.00
#
_symmetry.space_group_name_H-M   'P 1'
#
loop_
_entity.id
_entity.type
_entity.pdbx_description
1 polymer ?
#
loop_
_entity_poly.entity_id
_entity_poly.type
_entity_poly.pdbx_seq_one_letter_code
_entity_poly.pdbx_strand_id
1 'polypeptide(L)'
;AVSLASTLSVGGAANFASTVTIAGKAEFDDDVCVSGNTVLVGNLTVGGTTTIAGAVSLASTLSVGGAAHFASTVTIAGNTTLTGTLGVGGIATFAGKAEFDDDVCVSGNTVLVGNLAVGGTTTITGAVSLASTLSVGGAANFASTVTIAGDNVQAANAKVCASAFYGDGANLTNVPVAITGNISVGNATIGGNLFVGGTATIVGNTTLTANLGVGGTLTAVGKAEFDDDVCVSGNTVLVGNLTVGGTTTIAGAVSLASTLSVGGAANFASTVTIAGNTTLTGNLGVGGTATIVGKAEFDDDVCVSGNTVLVGNLTVGGTTTIAGAVSLASTLSVGGAAHFASTVTIAGNTTLTGTLGVGGAATFASTVTIAGNTTLTGNLGVGGTATIVGKAEFDDDVCVSGNTILVGNLTVGGTTTIGGAVSLASTLSVGGAAHFASTVTIAGNTTLTGNLGVGGTATIVGKAEFDDDVCVSGNSILVGNLAVGGTTTITGAVSLASTLSVGGATNLLSTATITGNTGFLGTVRVSGNCSLEGQLQLTKSAAAVVCATAINGVTSVSLAFGTAQNFFTSVTAAHTLAQPTGCRTGQTGSIFLVQDGGSGTMAYNADWKFIDGTDPTMSTTDEAVDRLDYIIVSASSDGVGGVIQAILSKAYS
;
A
#
# COMPACT_ATOMS: atom_id res chain seq x y z
N ALA A 1 -48.88 -30.69 70.96
CA ALA A 1 -47.41 -30.62 70.98
C ALA A 1 -46.84 -31.78 71.80
N VAL A 2 -45.76 -32.36 71.31
CA VAL A 2 -45.00 -33.41 72.01
C VAL A 2 -43.70 -32.79 72.50
N SER A 3 -43.39 -32.94 73.77
CA SER A 3 -42.16 -32.47 74.39
C SER A 3 -41.52 -33.62 75.21
N LEU A 4 -40.32 -34.03 74.79
CA LEU A 4 -39.58 -35.09 75.42
C LEU A 4 -38.18 -34.63 75.87
N ALA A 5 -37.78 -34.81 77.09
CA ALA A 5 -36.44 -34.49 77.65
C ALA A 5 -35.41 -35.59 77.36
N SER A 6 -35.82 -36.75 76.81
CA SER A 6 -35.01 -37.94 76.58
C SER A 6 -35.15 -38.43 75.15
N THR A 7 -34.65 -39.58 74.83
CA THR A 7 -34.71 -40.24 73.47
C THR A 7 -36.14 -40.69 73.16
N LEU A 8 -36.51 -40.58 71.82
CA LEU A 8 -37.70 -41.17 71.27
C LEU A 8 -37.28 -42.24 70.25
N SER A 9 -37.80 -43.48 70.39
CA SER A 9 -37.62 -44.54 69.37
C SER A 9 -38.99 -45.08 69.00
N VAL A 10 -39.29 -45.16 67.66
CA VAL A 10 -40.56 -45.65 67.11
C VAL A 10 -40.25 -46.64 66.03
N GLY A 11 -40.67 -47.93 66.16
CA GLY A 11 -40.46 -48.99 65.21
C GLY A 11 -41.40 -49.00 63.97
N GLY A 12 -42.21 -47.95 63.76
CA GLY A 12 -43.13 -47.81 62.65
C GLY A 12 -43.35 -46.33 62.34
N ALA A 13 -44.28 -46.02 61.40
CA ALA A 13 -44.60 -44.66 60.97
C ALA A 13 -45.11 -43.81 62.11
N ALA A 14 -44.68 -42.54 62.21
CA ALA A 14 -45.04 -41.58 63.23
C ALA A 14 -45.72 -40.32 62.65
N ASN A 15 -46.94 -40.04 63.14
CA ASN A 15 -47.70 -38.87 62.75
C ASN A 15 -47.92 -37.92 63.90
N PHE A 16 -47.41 -36.70 63.83
CA PHE A 16 -47.59 -35.68 64.80
C PHE A 16 -48.39 -34.47 64.27
N ALA A 17 -49.58 -34.26 64.70
CA ALA A 17 -50.47 -33.19 64.24
C ALA A 17 -50.06 -31.78 64.72
N SER A 18 -49.00 -31.64 65.54
CA SER A 18 -48.54 -30.37 66.09
C SER A 18 -47.04 -30.39 66.29
N THR A 19 -46.49 -29.38 66.98
CA THR A 19 -45.06 -29.20 67.25
C THR A 19 -44.45 -30.35 68.07
N VAL A 20 -43.25 -30.79 67.65
CA VAL A 20 -42.47 -31.84 68.28
C VAL A 20 -41.17 -31.18 68.84
N THR A 21 -40.89 -31.39 70.11
CA THR A 21 -39.68 -30.95 70.79
C THR A 21 -39.05 -32.13 71.49
N ILE A 22 -37.81 -32.51 71.13
CA ILE A 22 -37.11 -33.64 71.77
C ILE A 22 -35.69 -33.17 72.15
N ALA A 23 -35.32 -33.27 73.42
CA ALA A 23 -33.97 -32.95 73.86
C ALA A 23 -32.97 -34.07 73.64
N GLY A 24 -33.44 -35.30 73.53
CA GLY A 24 -32.61 -36.47 73.23
C GLY A 24 -32.55 -36.86 71.74
N LYS A 25 -32.01 -38.01 71.42
CA LYS A 25 -32.00 -38.61 70.07
C LYS A 25 -33.43 -39.05 69.69
N ALA A 26 -33.77 -38.90 68.41
CA ALA A 26 -35.01 -39.40 67.79
C ALA A 26 -34.70 -40.42 66.71
N GLU A 27 -35.27 -41.62 66.78
CA GLU A 27 -35.14 -42.71 65.82
C GLU A 27 -36.51 -43.21 65.38
N PHE A 28 -36.72 -43.27 64.12
CA PHE A 28 -37.92 -43.81 63.44
C PHE A 28 -37.51 -44.81 62.37
N ASP A 29 -38.01 -46.06 62.44
CA ASP A 29 -37.67 -47.07 61.46
C ASP A 29 -38.44 -46.90 60.16
N ASP A 30 -39.54 -46.11 60.16
CA ASP A 30 -40.42 -45.88 59.01
C ASP A 30 -40.70 -44.35 58.86
N ASP A 31 -41.75 -43.96 58.16
CA ASP A 31 -42.07 -42.60 57.79
C ASP A 31 -42.38 -41.68 58.97
N VAL A 32 -41.96 -40.41 58.89
CA VAL A 32 -42.28 -39.36 59.87
C VAL A 32 -43.06 -38.22 59.20
N CYS A 33 -44.25 -37.92 59.76
CA CYS A 33 -45.04 -36.77 59.33
C CYS A 33 -45.29 -35.85 60.51
N VAL A 34 -44.94 -34.55 60.40
CA VAL A 34 -45.17 -33.54 61.42
C VAL A 34 -45.89 -32.32 60.84
N SER A 35 -47.09 -32.00 61.33
CA SER A 35 -47.82 -30.84 60.88
C SER A 35 -47.36 -29.54 61.49
N GLY A 36 -46.67 -29.57 62.66
CA GLY A 36 -46.10 -28.41 63.34
C GLY A 36 -44.58 -28.28 63.18
N ASN A 37 -44.01 -27.44 64.00
CA ASN A 37 -42.56 -27.27 64.00
C ASN A 37 -41.86 -28.47 64.65
N THR A 38 -40.60 -28.72 64.23
CA THR A 38 -39.76 -29.78 64.80
C THR A 38 -38.49 -29.15 65.42
N VAL A 39 -38.25 -29.35 66.69
CA VAL A 39 -37.05 -28.91 67.43
C VAL A 39 -36.39 -30.12 68.07
N LEU A 40 -35.19 -30.50 67.64
CA LEU A 40 -34.40 -31.58 68.28
C LEU A 40 -33.02 -31.08 68.65
N VAL A 41 -32.58 -31.40 69.88
CA VAL A 41 -31.22 -31.14 70.33
C VAL A 41 -30.30 -32.33 69.97
N GLY A 42 -30.82 -33.55 69.98
CA GLY A 42 -30.10 -34.73 69.56
C GLY A 42 -30.21 -35.03 68.06
N ASN A 43 -29.71 -36.19 67.68
CA ASN A 43 -29.77 -36.65 66.31
C ASN A 43 -31.19 -37.06 65.87
N LEU A 44 -31.57 -36.77 64.66
CA LEU A 44 -32.77 -37.34 63.97
C LEU A 44 -32.35 -38.40 62.97
N THR A 45 -32.85 -39.62 63.17
CA THR A 45 -32.69 -40.74 62.21
C THR A 45 -34.07 -41.24 61.76
N VAL A 46 -34.33 -41.33 60.47
CA VAL A 46 -35.59 -41.82 59.91
C VAL A 46 -35.24 -42.84 58.83
N GLY A 47 -35.77 -44.06 58.94
CA GLY A 47 -35.58 -45.12 57.95
C GLY A 47 -36.38 -44.88 56.67
N GLY A 48 -37.59 -44.31 56.77
CA GLY A 48 -38.49 -43.99 55.68
C GLY A 48 -38.36 -42.53 55.24
N THR A 49 -39.49 -41.97 54.75
CA THR A 49 -39.59 -40.54 54.33
C THR A 49 -39.85 -39.60 55.50
N THR A 50 -39.43 -38.36 55.37
CA THR A 50 -39.71 -37.33 56.35
C THR A 50 -40.53 -36.17 55.71
N THR A 51 -41.71 -35.86 56.26
CA THR A 51 -42.54 -34.74 55.84
C THR A 51 -42.84 -33.83 57.02
N ILE A 52 -42.36 -32.60 56.98
CA ILE A 52 -42.61 -31.59 58.06
C ILE A 52 -43.14 -30.29 57.46
N ALA A 53 -44.35 -29.92 57.85
CA ALA A 53 -44.99 -28.67 57.37
C ALA A 53 -44.44 -27.40 58.08
N GLY A 54 -44.06 -27.53 59.33
CA GLY A 54 -43.48 -26.43 60.11
C GLY A 54 -41.98 -26.24 59.91
N ALA A 55 -41.41 -25.26 60.63
CA ALA A 55 -39.95 -25.07 60.65
C ALA A 55 -39.22 -26.20 61.34
N VAL A 56 -38.03 -26.54 60.86
CA VAL A 56 -37.15 -27.57 61.44
C VAL A 56 -35.89 -26.95 61.99
N SER A 57 -35.59 -27.28 63.27
CA SER A 57 -34.36 -26.88 63.95
C SER A 57 -33.72 -28.09 64.59
N LEU A 58 -32.58 -28.55 64.03
CA LEU A 58 -31.81 -29.66 64.61
C LEU A 58 -30.43 -29.13 65.05
N ALA A 59 -30.10 -29.31 66.33
CA ALA A 59 -28.79 -28.95 66.89
C ALA A 59 -27.72 -30.03 66.60
N SER A 60 -28.11 -31.18 66.05
CA SER A 60 -27.20 -32.27 65.70
C SER A 60 -27.48 -32.82 64.32
N THR A 61 -27.17 -34.07 64.06
CA THR A 61 -27.25 -34.70 62.70
C THR A 61 -28.66 -35.04 62.26
N LEU A 62 -28.93 -34.93 60.95
CA LEU A 62 -30.09 -35.47 60.28
C LEU A 62 -29.65 -36.66 59.40
N SER A 63 -30.30 -37.79 59.53
CA SER A 63 -30.13 -38.95 58.63
C SER A 63 -31.50 -39.45 58.23
N VAL A 64 -31.81 -39.47 56.89
CA VAL A 64 -33.08 -39.95 56.33
C VAL A 64 -32.81 -40.97 55.25
N GLY A 65 -33.35 -42.18 55.38
CA GLY A 65 -33.22 -43.23 54.38
C GLY A 65 -34.11 -43.07 53.14
N GLY A 66 -35.14 -42.22 53.22
CA GLY A 66 -36.01 -41.87 52.10
C GLY A 66 -35.91 -40.40 51.71
N ALA A 67 -36.95 -39.89 51.04
CA ALA A 67 -37.03 -38.46 50.72
C ALA A 67 -37.38 -37.60 51.95
N ALA A 68 -36.89 -36.37 51.97
CA ALA A 68 -37.22 -35.38 52.99
C ALA A 68 -37.91 -34.16 52.38
N HIS A 69 -39.14 -33.88 52.84
CA HIS A 69 -39.93 -32.73 52.42
C HIS A 69 -40.21 -31.78 53.57
N PHE A 70 -39.67 -30.57 53.50
CA PHE A 70 -39.85 -29.51 54.49
C PHE A 70 -40.57 -28.34 53.82
N ALA A 71 -41.81 -28.06 54.21
CA ALA A 71 -42.59 -26.95 53.60
C ALA A 71 -42.13 -25.55 54.09
N SER A 72 -41.33 -25.45 55.13
CA SER A 72 -40.84 -24.22 55.71
C SER A 72 -39.31 -24.19 55.84
N THR A 73 -38.78 -23.33 56.71
CA THR A 73 -37.32 -23.21 56.92
C THR A 73 -36.71 -24.41 57.64
N VAL A 74 -35.51 -24.78 57.22
CA VAL A 74 -34.72 -25.85 57.82
C VAL A 74 -33.38 -25.28 58.32
N THR A 75 -33.04 -25.59 59.60
CA THR A 75 -31.75 -25.26 60.20
C THR A 75 -31.18 -26.52 60.87
N ILE A 76 -30.03 -26.98 60.40
CA ILE A 76 -29.35 -28.15 60.92
C ILE A 76 -27.89 -27.77 61.27
N ALA A 77 -27.51 -27.90 62.54
CA ALA A 77 -26.16 -27.58 62.99
C ALA A 77 -25.17 -28.74 62.77
N GLY A 78 -25.63 -29.97 62.78
CA GLY A 78 -24.80 -31.14 62.48
C GLY A 78 -24.76 -31.53 61.02
N ASN A 79 -24.18 -32.69 60.75
CA ASN A 79 -24.15 -33.23 59.35
C ASN A 79 -25.54 -33.69 58.92
N THR A 80 -25.81 -33.59 57.61
CA THR A 80 -27.05 -34.05 56.99
C THR A 80 -26.73 -35.10 55.95
N THR A 81 -27.44 -36.26 56.00
CA THR A 81 -27.29 -37.36 55.01
C THR A 81 -28.68 -37.82 54.61
N LEU A 82 -29.02 -37.80 53.34
CA LEU A 82 -30.26 -38.33 52.78
C LEU A 82 -29.92 -39.22 51.57
N THR A 83 -30.58 -40.39 51.50
CA THR A 83 -30.47 -41.28 50.32
C THR A 83 -31.55 -40.97 49.28
N GLY A 84 -32.61 -40.27 49.63
CA GLY A 84 -33.64 -39.76 48.72
C GLY A 84 -33.56 -38.26 48.49
N THR A 85 -34.56 -37.75 47.77
CA THR A 85 -34.63 -36.32 47.37
C THR A 85 -34.83 -35.39 48.58
N LEU A 86 -34.21 -34.21 48.55
CA LEU A 86 -34.48 -33.11 49.48
C LEU A 86 -35.37 -32.05 48.83
N GLY A 87 -36.52 -31.77 49.41
CA GLY A 87 -37.38 -30.64 49.05
C GLY A 87 -37.51 -29.65 50.24
N VAL A 88 -37.18 -28.38 50.07
CA VAL A 88 -37.36 -27.32 51.09
C VAL A 88 -38.12 -26.15 50.48
N GLY A 89 -39.32 -25.87 51.00
CA GLY A 89 -40.15 -24.75 50.58
C GLY A 89 -39.68 -23.38 51.09
N GLY A 90 -38.89 -23.36 52.20
CA GLY A 90 -38.30 -22.17 52.79
C GLY A 90 -36.79 -22.08 52.62
N ILE A 91 -36.13 -21.41 53.58
CA ILE A 91 -34.66 -21.30 53.62
C ILE A 91 -34.04 -22.59 54.17
N ALA A 92 -32.95 -23.02 53.55
CA ALA A 92 -32.16 -24.16 54.04
C ALA A 92 -30.82 -23.66 54.63
N THR A 93 -30.54 -23.99 55.91
CA THR A 93 -29.27 -23.67 56.56
C THR A 93 -28.62 -24.95 57.10
N PHE A 94 -27.45 -25.31 56.62
CA PHE A 94 -26.67 -26.47 57.07
C PHE A 94 -25.30 -26.00 57.57
N ALA A 95 -25.01 -26.13 58.84
CA ALA A 95 -23.71 -25.77 59.41
C ALA A 95 -22.68 -26.91 59.28
N GLY A 96 -23.14 -28.16 59.23
CA GLY A 96 -22.30 -29.33 59.00
C GLY A 96 -22.16 -29.70 57.51
N LYS A 97 -21.53 -30.85 57.23
CA LYS A 97 -21.48 -31.48 55.91
C LYS A 97 -22.89 -31.92 55.50
N ALA A 98 -23.26 -31.63 54.25
CA ALA A 98 -24.53 -32.06 53.66
C ALA A 98 -24.27 -33.01 52.48
N GLU A 99 -24.79 -34.26 52.55
CA GLU A 99 -24.69 -35.31 51.53
C GLU A 99 -26.08 -35.78 51.11
N PHE A 100 -26.35 -35.70 49.84
CA PHE A 100 -27.61 -36.13 49.26
C PHE A 100 -27.29 -37.06 48.08
N ASP A 101 -27.79 -38.28 48.09
CA ASP A 101 -27.53 -39.25 47.01
C ASP A 101 -28.41 -38.97 45.79
N ASP A 102 -29.55 -38.26 45.99
CA ASP A 102 -30.53 -37.92 44.92
C ASP A 102 -30.69 -36.39 44.80
N ASP A 103 -31.79 -35.96 44.20
CA ASP A 103 -32.03 -34.53 43.86
C ASP A 103 -32.26 -33.63 45.05
N VAL A 104 -31.79 -32.37 44.93
CA VAL A 104 -32.03 -31.27 45.89
C VAL A 104 -32.82 -30.16 45.25
N CYS A 105 -33.97 -29.79 45.87
CA CYS A 105 -34.81 -28.70 45.44
C CYS A 105 -35.08 -27.75 46.62
N VAL A 106 -34.62 -26.49 46.58
CA VAL A 106 -34.86 -25.45 47.60
C VAL A 106 -35.47 -24.22 46.96
N SER A 107 -36.67 -23.82 47.46
CA SER A 107 -37.35 -22.63 46.94
C SER A 107 -36.83 -21.32 47.58
N GLY A 108 -36.26 -21.38 48.78
CA GLY A 108 -35.66 -20.23 49.47
C GLY A 108 -34.16 -20.15 49.30
N ASN A 109 -33.54 -19.26 50.09
CA ASN A 109 -32.09 -19.15 50.11
C ASN A 109 -31.43 -20.38 50.74
N THR A 110 -30.22 -20.73 50.35
CA THR A 110 -29.45 -21.82 50.89
C THR A 110 -28.15 -21.31 51.48
N VAL A 111 -27.88 -21.61 52.76
CA VAL A 111 -26.63 -21.29 53.45
C VAL A 111 -26.00 -22.59 53.92
N LEU A 112 -24.79 -22.88 53.47
CA LEU A 112 -24.00 -24.02 53.96
C LEU A 112 -22.63 -23.56 54.42
N VAL A 113 -22.25 -23.96 55.65
CA VAL A 113 -20.91 -23.74 56.18
C VAL A 113 -19.99 -24.92 55.86
N GLY A 114 -20.52 -26.14 55.87
CA GLY A 114 -19.79 -27.35 55.44
C GLY A 114 -19.84 -27.59 53.94
N ASN A 115 -19.29 -28.76 53.51
CA ASN A 115 -19.33 -29.18 52.11
C ASN A 115 -20.74 -29.62 51.70
N LEU A 116 -21.14 -29.31 50.48
CA LEU A 116 -22.35 -29.84 49.83
C LEU A 116 -21.97 -30.86 48.79
N ALA A 117 -22.48 -32.08 48.92
CA ALA A 117 -22.38 -33.13 47.89
C ALA A 117 -23.81 -33.60 47.52
N VAL A 118 -24.13 -33.58 46.22
CA VAL A 118 -25.42 -34.03 45.66
C VAL A 118 -25.13 -35.02 44.54
N GLY A 119 -25.66 -36.23 44.61
CA GLY A 119 -25.52 -37.25 43.55
C GLY A 119 -26.42 -36.96 42.33
N GLY A 120 -27.60 -36.44 42.60
CA GLY A 120 -28.58 -36.03 41.56
C GLY A 120 -28.42 -34.58 41.09
N THR A 121 -29.55 -33.98 40.70
CA THR A 121 -29.62 -32.57 40.27
C THR A 121 -29.85 -31.62 41.45
N THR A 122 -29.35 -30.40 41.32
CA THR A 122 -29.59 -29.33 42.31
C THR A 122 -30.37 -28.19 41.66
N THR A 123 -31.52 -27.82 42.25
CA THR A 123 -32.33 -26.67 41.83
C THR A 123 -32.58 -25.76 43.04
N ILE A 124 -32.04 -24.56 43.04
CA ILE A 124 -32.22 -23.58 44.12
C ILE A 124 -32.70 -22.26 43.49
N THR A 125 -33.90 -21.80 43.91
CA THR A 125 -34.50 -20.56 43.37
C THR A 125 -33.95 -19.33 44.12
N GLY A 126 -33.63 -19.42 45.39
CA GLY A 126 -33.03 -18.36 46.20
C GLY A 126 -31.54 -18.24 46.03
N ALA A 127 -30.94 -17.25 46.73
CA ALA A 127 -29.50 -17.07 46.77
C ALA A 127 -28.79 -18.24 47.51
N VAL A 128 -27.62 -18.62 47.01
CA VAL A 128 -26.79 -19.69 47.59
C VAL A 128 -25.52 -19.09 48.18
N SER A 129 -25.24 -19.40 49.42
CA SER A 129 -23.97 -19.05 50.08
C SER A 129 -23.31 -20.32 50.66
N LEU A 130 -22.18 -20.70 50.07
CA LEU A 130 -21.38 -21.85 50.49
C LEU A 130 -20.04 -21.37 51.02
N ALA A 131 -19.70 -21.71 52.27
CA ALA A 131 -18.39 -21.40 52.84
C ALA A 131 -17.33 -22.46 52.46
N SER A 132 -17.71 -23.55 51.82
CA SER A 132 -16.82 -24.65 51.46
C SER A 132 -17.14 -25.18 50.04
N THR A 133 -16.85 -26.44 49.76
CA THR A 133 -16.97 -27.02 48.38
C THR A 133 -18.41 -27.38 48.00
N LEU A 134 -18.75 -27.18 46.73
CA LEU A 134 -19.96 -27.71 46.08
C LEU A 134 -19.58 -28.82 45.11
N SER A 135 -20.18 -30.01 45.26
CA SER A 135 -20.04 -31.12 44.33
C SER A 135 -21.44 -31.61 43.92
N VAL A 136 -21.79 -31.56 42.65
CA VAL A 136 -23.08 -31.99 42.09
C VAL A 136 -22.82 -32.99 40.98
N GLY A 137 -23.39 -34.24 41.11
CA GLY A 137 -23.27 -35.29 40.08
C GLY A 137 -24.15 -35.06 38.87
N GLY A 138 -25.32 -34.41 39.03
CA GLY A 138 -26.22 -34.02 37.97
C GLY A 138 -26.15 -32.55 37.59
N ALA A 139 -27.21 -32.01 37.01
CA ALA A 139 -27.28 -30.58 36.68
C ALA A 139 -27.47 -29.71 37.90
N ALA A 140 -26.81 -28.54 37.96
CA ALA A 140 -26.98 -27.51 38.99
C ALA A 140 -27.63 -26.25 38.41
N ASN A 141 -28.87 -25.96 38.83
CA ASN A 141 -29.66 -24.81 38.42
C ASN A 141 -29.82 -23.83 39.56
N PHE A 142 -29.22 -22.66 39.47
CA PHE A 142 -29.33 -21.60 40.46
C PHE A 142 -30.01 -20.39 39.80
N ALA A 143 -31.22 -20.02 40.28
CA ALA A 143 -31.99 -18.91 39.70
C ALA A 143 -31.58 -17.55 40.28
N SER A 144 -30.69 -17.49 41.27
CA SER A 144 -30.22 -16.27 41.92
C SER A 144 -28.69 -16.31 42.12
N THR A 145 -28.16 -15.40 42.95
CA THR A 145 -26.71 -15.30 43.21
C THR A 145 -26.17 -16.54 43.90
N VAL A 146 -25.01 -17.04 43.45
CA VAL A 146 -24.27 -18.11 44.12
C VAL A 146 -22.95 -17.53 44.61
N THR A 147 -22.71 -17.62 45.91
CA THR A 147 -21.46 -17.23 46.56
C THR A 147 -20.81 -18.48 47.18
N ILE A 148 -19.64 -18.86 46.71
CA ILE A 148 -18.87 -19.98 47.23
C ILE A 148 -17.53 -19.45 47.73
N ALA A 149 -17.29 -19.49 49.02
CA ALA A 149 -16.05 -19.03 49.64
C ALA A 149 -14.96 -20.13 49.67
N GLY A 150 -15.30 -21.35 49.31
CA GLY A 150 -14.37 -22.49 49.28
C GLY A 150 -13.64 -22.59 47.94
N ASP A 151 -12.55 -23.36 47.90
CA ASP A 151 -11.59 -23.42 46.79
C ASP A 151 -12.10 -24.14 45.50
N ASN A 152 -13.21 -24.95 45.60
CA ASN A 152 -13.64 -25.74 44.43
C ASN A 152 -15.15 -25.90 44.32
N VAL A 153 -15.67 -25.71 43.10
CA VAL A 153 -16.98 -26.16 42.64
C VAL A 153 -16.77 -27.30 41.65
N GLN A 154 -17.24 -28.51 41.97
CA GLN A 154 -17.16 -29.65 41.07
C GLN A 154 -18.57 -30.05 40.59
N ALA A 155 -18.82 -29.98 39.29
CA ALA A 155 -20.02 -30.52 38.68
C ALA A 155 -19.59 -31.48 37.57
N ALA A 156 -19.49 -32.79 37.93
CA ALA A 156 -19.11 -33.84 36.98
C ALA A 156 -20.28 -34.10 36.02
N ASN A 157 -20.08 -33.88 34.74
CA ASN A 157 -21.07 -34.07 33.66
C ASN A 157 -22.34 -33.19 33.74
N ALA A 158 -22.26 -32.05 34.40
CA ALA A 158 -23.40 -31.15 34.62
C ALA A 158 -23.17 -29.74 34.09
N LYS A 159 -24.24 -29.06 33.67
CA LYS A 159 -24.23 -27.61 33.35
C LYS A 159 -24.44 -26.80 34.63
N VAL A 160 -23.54 -25.85 34.90
CA VAL A 160 -23.75 -24.81 35.89
C VAL A 160 -24.35 -23.60 35.20
N CYS A 161 -25.63 -23.31 35.46
CA CYS A 161 -26.32 -22.13 34.91
C CYS A 161 -26.40 -21.06 36.01
N ALA A 162 -25.69 -19.95 35.86
CA ALA A 162 -25.75 -18.78 36.76
C ALA A 162 -25.93 -17.51 35.93
N SER A 163 -26.67 -16.54 36.45
CA SER A 163 -26.84 -15.24 35.78
C SER A 163 -25.57 -14.37 35.86
N ALA A 164 -24.67 -14.62 36.79
CA ALA A 164 -23.35 -13.98 36.91
C ALA A 164 -22.34 -14.85 37.67
N PHE A 165 -21.09 -14.84 37.24
CA PHE A 165 -19.94 -15.38 37.98
C PHE A 165 -19.03 -14.24 38.41
N TYR A 166 -18.70 -14.15 39.68
CA TYR A 166 -17.75 -13.17 40.23
C TYR A 166 -16.52 -13.91 40.77
N GLY A 167 -15.34 -13.59 40.19
CA GLY A 167 -14.07 -14.22 40.56
C GLY A 167 -12.97 -13.88 39.58
N ASP A 168 -11.72 -14.24 39.88
CA ASP A 168 -10.58 -13.95 38.99
C ASP A 168 -10.46 -14.88 37.77
N GLY A 169 -11.30 -15.91 37.70
CA GLY A 169 -11.31 -16.84 36.53
C GLY A 169 -10.01 -17.60 36.29
N ALA A 170 -9.02 -17.52 37.18
CA ALA A 170 -7.64 -17.96 36.96
C ALA A 170 -7.46 -19.47 36.60
N ASN A 171 -8.49 -20.29 36.79
CA ASN A 171 -8.42 -21.74 36.56
C ASN A 171 -9.64 -22.32 35.82
N LEU A 172 -10.26 -21.56 34.92
CA LEU A 172 -11.34 -22.08 34.09
C LEU A 172 -10.75 -22.94 32.96
N THR A 173 -10.69 -24.27 33.12
CA THR A 173 -10.23 -25.23 32.08
C THR A 173 -11.40 -26.03 31.54
N ASN A 174 -11.44 -26.24 30.20
CA ASN A 174 -12.44 -27.06 29.48
C ASN A 174 -13.91 -26.62 29.65
N VAL A 175 -14.18 -25.33 29.77
CA VAL A 175 -15.56 -24.83 29.85
C VAL A 175 -15.98 -24.30 28.48
N PRO A 176 -16.94 -24.91 27.77
CA PRO A 176 -17.67 -24.21 26.72
C PRO A 176 -18.58 -23.19 27.43
N VAL A 177 -18.05 -21.99 27.71
CA VAL A 177 -18.79 -20.97 28.44
C VAL A 177 -19.58 -20.11 27.45
N ALA A 178 -20.89 -20.33 27.37
CA ALA A 178 -21.78 -19.38 26.73
C ALA A 178 -22.31 -18.40 27.78
N ILE A 179 -21.73 -17.20 27.87
CA ILE A 179 -22.17 -16.13 28.75
C ILE A 179 -23.06 -15.20 27.95
N THR A 180 -24.35 -15.12 28.26
CA THR A 180 -25.28 -14.23 27.57
C THR A 180 -25.12 -12.77 27.99
N GLY A 181 -24.53 -12.47 29.15
CA GLY A 181 -24.21 -11.15 29.67
C GLY A 181 -22.76 -10.73 29.45
N ASN A 182 -22.31 -9.77 30.26
CA ASN A 182 -20.94 -9.28 30.26
C ASN A 182 -20.03 -10.16 31.12
N ILE A 183 -18.75 -10.23 30.75
CA ILE A 183 -17.71 -10.84 31.59
C ILE A 183 -16.65 -9.79 31.96
N SER A 184 -16.19 -9.81 33.21
CA SER A 184 -15.04 -9.05 33.65
C SER A 184 -14.15 -9.96 34.51
N VAL A 185 -12.93 -10.22 34.08
CA VAL A 185 -11.99 -11.14 34.73
C VAL A 185 -10.60 -10.54 34.85
N GLY A 186 -9.81 -11.01 35.82
CA GLY A 186 -8.38 -10.72 35.92
C GLY A 186 -7.59 -11.48 34.86
N ASN A 187 -6.98 -12.60 35.24
CA ASN A 187 -6.39 -13.53 34.26
C ASN A 187 -7.42 -14.59 33.84
N ALA A 188 -7.40 -14.99 32.57
CA ALA A 188 -8.26 -16.06 32.08
C ALA A 188 -7.44 -17.12 31.31
N THR A 189 -7.54 -18.39 31.75
CA THR A 189 -7.01 -19.54 31.00
C THR A 189 -8.18 -20.50 30.77
N ILE A 190 -8.58 -20.69 29.52
CA ILE A 190 -9.74 -21.47 29.15
C ILE A 190 -9.32 -22.50 28.10
N GLY A 191 -9.44 -23.80 28.44
CA GLY A 191 -9.10 -24.93 27.57
C GLY A 191 -10.16 -25.30 26.52
N GLY A 192 -11.26 -24.53 26.43
CA GLY A 192 -12.36 -24.73 25.47
C GLY A 192 -12.83 -23.43 24.87
N ASN A 193 -13.93 -23.47 24.09
CA ASN A 193 -14.52 -22.29 23.48
C ASN A 193 -15.09 -21.33 24.54
N LEU A 194 -14.90 -20.03 24.34
CA LEU A 194 -15.54 -18.99 25.12
C LEU A 194 -16.49 -18.17 24.23
N PHE A 195 -17.78 -18.15 24.57
CA PHE A 195 -18.79 -17.32 23.92
C PHE A 195 -19.38 -16.33 24.93
N VAL A 196 -19.25 -15.02 24.65
CA VAL A 196 -19.78 -13.94 25.48
C VAL A 196 -20.81 -13.18 24.64
N GLY A 197 -22.08 -13.22 25.01
CA GLY A 197 -23.15 -12.51 24.30
C GLY A 197 -23.08 -10.98 24.48
N GLY A 198 -22.54 -10.51 25.59
CA GLY A 198 -22.28 -9.10 25.89
C GLY A 198 -20.83 -8.68 25.69
N THR A 199 -20.34 -7.75 26.52
CA THR A 199 -18.95 -7.29 26.51
C THR A 199 -18.04 -8.21 27.31
N ALA A 200 -16.81 -8.40 26.80
CA ALA A 200 -15.74 -9.08 27.53
C ALA A 200 -14.67 -8.08 27.95
N THR A 201 -14.40 -7.98 29.25
CA THR A 201 -13.33 -7.15 29.81
C THR A 201 -12.34 -8.03 30.54
N ILE A 202 -11.09 -8.03 30.15
CA ILE A 202 -10.03 -8.85 30.74
C ILE A 202 -8.86 -7.93 31.11
N VAL A 203 -8.60 -7.81 32.41
CA VAL A 203 -7.55 -6.91 32.91
C VAL A 203 -6.18 -7.57 32.92
N GLY A 204 -6.14 -8.89 33.11
CA GLY A 204 -4.90 -9.68 33.08
C GLY A 204 -4.61 -10.35 31.73
N ASN A 205 -3.70 -11.31 31.78
CA ASN A 205 -3.39 -12.11 30.60
C ASN A 205 -4.52 -13.11 30.29
N THR A 206 -4.73 -13.36 29.00
CA THR A 206 -5.75 -14.30 28.52
C THR A 206 -5.10 -15.35 27.63
N THR A 207 -5.41 -16.62 27.89
CA THR A 207 -5.01 -17.75 27.03
C THR A 207 -6.23 -18.63 26.80
N LEU A 208 -6.62 -18.80 25.55
CA LEU A 208 -7.66 -19.77 25.13
C LEU A 208 -7.04 -20.73 24.13
N THR A 209 -7.24 -22.04 24.34
CA THR A 209 -6.79 -23.08 23.39
C THR A 209 -7.84 -23.40 22.33
N ALA A 210 -8.96 -22.70 22.33
CA ALA A 210 -10.05 -22.85 21.35
C ALA A 210 -10.66 -21.47 21.02
N ASN A 211 -11.80 -21.44 20.31
CA ASN A 211 -12.39 -20.24 19.76
C ASN A 211 -12.88 -19.22 20.80
N LEU A 212 -12.70 -17.93 20.51
CA LEU A 212 -13.34 -16.82 21.20
C LEU A 212 -14.47 -16.21 20.37
N GLY A 213 -15.68 -16.15 20.93
CA GLY A 213 -16.81 -15.41 20.35
C GLY A 213 -17.30 -14.33 21.34
N VAL A 214 -17.34 -13.07 20.90
CA VAL A 214 -17.85 -11.93 21.70
C VAL A 214 -18.91 -11.17 20.90
N GLY A 215 -20.14 -11.14 21.37
CA GLY A 215 -21.25 -10.42 20.75
C GLY A 215 -21.17 -8.90 20.92
N GLY A 216 -20.54 -8.44 21.99
CA GLY A 216 -20.28 -7.02 22.28
C GLY A 216 -18.83 -6.62 22.06
N THR A 217 -18.35 -5.68 22.85
CA THR A 217 -16.97 -5.18 22.82
C THR A 217 -16.01 -6.12 23.56
N LEU A 218 -14.83 -6.34 22.99
CA LEU A 218 -13.71 -6.99 23.66
C LEU A 218 -12.71 -5.92 24.17
N THR A 219 -12.42 -5.93 25.46
CA THR A 219 -11.35 -5.11 26.05
C THR A 219 -10.38 -6.01 26.79
N ALA A 220 -9.09 -5.99 26.41
CA ALA A 220 -8.05 -6.71 27.12
C ALA A 220 -6.86 -5.78 27.40
N VAL A 221 -6.40 -5.74 28.66
CA VAL A 221 -5.27 -4.91 29.10
C VAL A 221 -3.97 -5.70 29.09
N GLY A 222 -4.01 -6.99 29.40
CA GLY A 222 -2.86 -7.90 29.35
C GLY A 222 -2.61 -8.49 27.95
N LYS A 223 -1.67 -9.43 27.89
CA LYS A 223 -1.44 -10.25 26.71
C LYS A 223 -2.65 -11.15 26.42
N ALA A 224 -3.07 -11.22 25.16
CA ALA A 224 -4.15 -12.10 24.74
C ALA A 224 -3.63 -13.11 23.70
N GLU A 225 -3.75 -14.39 24.02
CA GLU A 225 -3.35 -15.53 23.19
C GLU A 225 -4.55 -16.45 22.95
N PHE A 226 -4.82 -16.69 21.69
CA PHE A 226 -5.89 -17.56 21.21
C PHE A 226 -5.31 -18.56 20.21
N ASP A 227 -5.39 -19.86 20.50
CA ASP A 227 -4.83 -20.89 19.61
C ASP A 227 -5.69 -21.10 18.35
N ASP A 228 -7.01 -20.83 18.46
CA ASP A 228 -7.98 -20.94 17.38
C ASP A 228 -8.57 -19.57 16.98
N ASP A 229 -9.79 -19.56 16.46
CA ASP A 229 -10.44 -18.41 15.87
C ASP A 229 -10.94 -17.38 16.89
N VAL A 230 -10.86 -16.09 16.53
CA VAL A 230 -11.44 -14.98 17.27
C VAL A 230 -12.54 -14.29 16.46
N CYS A 231 -13.76 -14.24 17.02
CA CYS A 231 -14.90 -13.56 16.40
C CYS A 231 -15.47 -12.52 17.38
N VAL A 232 -15.45 -11.23 17.02
CA VAL A 232 -16.00 -10.13 17.84
C VAL A 232 -16.97 -9.30 16.99
N SER A 233 -18.24 -9.20 17.43
CA SER A 233 -19.24 -8.39 16.72
C SER A 233 -19.16 -6.90 17.06
N GLY A 234 -18.63 -6.54 18.24
CA GLY A 234 -18.41 -5.15 18.65
C GLY A 234 -16.97 -4.69 18.42
N ASN A 235 -16.61 -3.59 19.06
CA ASN A 235 -15.25 -3.06 19.00
C ASN A 235 -14.25 -3.93 19.78
N THR A 236 -12.98 -3.85 19.40
CA THR A 236 -11.90 -4.52 20.10
C THR A 236 -10.85 -3.51 20.54
N VAL A 237 -10.55 -3.47 21.84
CA VAL A 237 -9.51 -2.62 22.42
C VAL A 237 -8.53 -3.50 23.21
N LEU A 238 -7.29 -3.55 22.75
CA LEU A 238 -6.24 -4.28 23.47
C LEU A 238 -5.04 -3.37 23.74
N VAL A 239 -4.59 -3.39 24.98
CA VAL A 239 -3.37 -2.66 25.39
C VAL A 239 -2.14 -3.57 25.27
N GLY A 240 -2.28 -4.87 25.55
CA GLY A 240 -1.23 -5.88 25.37
C GLY A 240 -1.17 -6.42 23.95
N ASN A 241 -0.29 -7.41 23.76
CA ASN A 241 -0.17 -8.12 22.47
C ASN A 241 -1.38 -9.01 22.21
N LEU A 242 -1.78 -9.10 20.93
CA LEU A 242 -2.77 -10.07 20.46
C LEU A 242 -2.07 -11.13 19.59
N THR A 243 -2.20 -12.39 19.97
CA THR A 243 -1.76 -13.53 19.18
C THR A 243 -2.95 -14.45 18.92
N VAL A 244 -3.23 -14.79 17.68
CA VAL A 244 -4.30 -15.71 17.26
C VAL A 244 -3.70 -16.77 16.33
N GLY A 245 -3.84 -18.04 16.68
CA GLY A 245 -3.39 -19.14 15.83
C GLY A 245 -4.28 -19.36 14.59
N GLY A 246 -5.58 -19.21 14.77
CA GLY A 246 -6.60 -19.33 13.72
C GLY A 246 -6.88 -18.01 13.00
N THR A 247 -8.13 -17.85 12.56
CA THR A 247 -8.61 -16.63 11.89
C THR A 247 -9.13 -15.59 12.88
N THR A 248 -9.07 -14.32 12.48
CA THR A 248 -9.63 -13.21 13.27
C THR A 248 -10.73 -12.52 12.48
N THR A 249 -11.94 -12.41 13.03
CA THR A 249 -13.06 -11.68 12.43
C THR A 249 -13.63 -10.69 13.42
N ILE A 250 -13.51 -9.39 13.13
CA ILE A 250 -14.03 -8.33 14.01
C ILE A 250 -14.87 -7.35 13.18
N ALA A 251 -16.17 -7.23 13.55
CA ALA A 251 -17.08 -6.32 12.84
C ALA A 251 -16.94 -4.86 13.28
N GLY A 252 -16.60 -4.62 14.55
CA GLY A 252 -16.36 -3.27 15.08
C GLY A 252 -14.97 -2.73 14.81
N ALA A 253 -14.69 -1.52 15.30
CA ALA A 253 -13.36 -0.92 15.22
C ALA A 253 -12.35 -1.65 16.12
N VAL A 254 -11.11 -1.73 15.64
CA VAL A 254 -9.99 -2.38 16.34
C VAL A 254 -8.97 -1.34 16.76
N SER A 255 -8.60 -1.36 18.05
CA SER A 255 -7.53 -0.53 18.60
C SER A 255 -6.56 -1.39 19.40
N LEU A 256 -5.36 -1.57 18.90
CA LEU A 256 -4.28 -2.32 19.54
C LEU A 256 -3.13 -1.37 19.88
N ALA A 257 -2.78 -1.23 21.14
CA ALA A 257 -1.63 -0.43 21.57
C ALA A 257 -0.29 -1.18 21.42
N SER A 258 -0.31 -2.46 21.10
CA SER A 258 0.87 -3.30 20.95
C SER A 258 0.79 -4.18 19.69
N THR A 259 1.46 -5.32 19.65
CA THR A 259 1.59 -6.16 18.46
C THR A 259 0.34 -6.99 18.15
N LEU A 260 0.07 -7.17 16.84
CA LEU A 260 -0.89 -8.15 16.31
C LEU A 260 -0.14 -9.28 15.61
N SER A 261 -0.44 -10.53 15.96
CA SER A 261 0.05 -11.72 15.27
C SER A 261 -1.12 -12.67 14.99
N VAL A 262 -1.40 -13.00 13.74
CA VAL A 262 -2.49 -13.91 13.36
C VAL A 262 -1.94 -14.98 12.41
N GLY A 263 -2.12 -16.25 12.78
CA GLY A 263 -1.69 -17.39 11.96
C GLY A 263 -2.61 -17.67 10.77
N GLY A 264 -3.89 -17.30 10.86
CA GLY A 264 -4.85 -17.40 9.76
C GLY A 264 -5.14 -16.05 9.11
N ALA A 265 -6.28 -15.95 8.44
CA ALA A 265 -6.76 -14.69 7.86
C ALA A 265 -7.29 -13.74 8.94
N ALA A 266 -7.14 -12.43 8.73
CA ALA A 266 -7.71 -11.39 9.58
C ALA A 266 -8.70 -10.54 8.80
N ASN A 267 -9.97 -10.54 9.22
CA ASN A 267 -11.07 -9.81 8.59
C ASN A 267 -11.64 -8.77 9.55
N PHE A 268 -11.44 -7.50 9.25
CA PHE A 268 -11.93 -6.37 10.03
C PHE A 268 -12.94 -5.58 9.18
N ALA A 269 -14.22 -5.58 9.56
CA ALA A 269 -15.25 -4.87 8.80
C ALA A 269 -15.19 -3.34 8.96
N SER A 270 -14.48 -2.83 9.98
CA SER A 270 -14.38 -1.40 10.30
C SER A 270 -12.93 -0.93 10.34
N THR A 271 -12.67 0.17 11.02
CA THR A 271 -11.33 0.76 11.16
C THR A 271 -10.41 -0.06 12.05
N VAL A 272 -9.13 -0.12 11.67
CA VAL A 272 -8.08 -0.81 12.43
C VAL A 272 -6.99 0.19 12.79
N THR A 273 -6.62 0.25 14.07
CA THR A 273 -5.48 1.04 14.55
C THR A 273 -4.57 0.15 15.38
N ILE A 274 -3.33 -0.01 14.96
CA ILE A 274 -2.32 -0.82 15.66
C ILE A 274 -1.06 0.02 15.86
N ALA A 275 -0.67 0.23 17.13
CA ALA A 275 0.54 0.98 17.45
C ALA A 275 1.81 0.13 17.35
N GLY A 276 1.71 -1.18 17.56
CA GLY A 276 2.83 -2.12 17.47
C GLY A 276 3.00 -2.73 16.09
N ASN A 277 3.87 -3.73 16.01
CA ASN A 277 4.07 -4.50 14.79
C ASN A 277 2.88 -5.41 14.48
N THR A 278 2.66 -5.67 13.20
CA THR A 278 1.61 -6.57 12.71
C THR A 278 2.22 -7.67 11.86
N THR A 279 1.90 -8.93 12.16
CA THR A 279 2.36 -10.09 11.38
C THR A 279 1.17 -11.02 11.14
N LEU A 280 0.87 -11.30 9.90
CA LEU A 280 -0.18 -12.25 9.49
C LEU A 280 0.40 -13.24 8.48
N THR A 281 0.12 -14.55 8.67
CA THR A 281 0.46 -15.57 7.66
C THR A 281 -0.66 -15.77 6.65
N GLY A 282 -1.90 -15.38 6.97
CA GLY A 282 -3.04 -15.39 6.04
C GLY A 282 -3.41 -13.98 5.54
N ASN A 283 -4.48 -13.90 4.78
CA ASN A 283 -4.96 -12.67 4.18
C ASN A 283 -5.38 -11.61 5.20
N LEU A 284 -5.13 -10.34 4.90
CA LEU A 284 -5.71 -9.21 5.63
C LEU A 284 -6.87 -8.59 4.82
N GLY A 285 -8.05 -8.54 5.42
CA GLY A 285 -9.20 -7.79 4.92
C GLY A 285 -9.60 -6.67 5.88
N VAL A 286 -9.66 -5.41 5.42
CA VAL A 286 -10.13 -4.26 6.23
C VAL A 286 -11.20 -3.50 5.44
N GLY A 287 -12.43 -3.48 5.96
CA GLY A 287 -13.54 -2.72 5.37
C GLY A 287 -13.45 -1.21 5.58
N GLY A 288 -12.77 -0.78 6.63
CA GLY A 288 -12.52 0.63 6.96
C GLY A 288 -11.08 1.07 6.69
N THR A 289 -10.62 2.07 7.41
CA THR A 289 -9.24 2.59 7.35
C THR A 289 -8.29 1.70 8.17
N ALA A 290 -7.11 1.44 7.65
CA ALA A 290 -6.02 0.76 8.35
C ALA A 290 -4.94 1.77 8.77
N THR A 291 -4.62 1.85 10.07
CA THR A 291 -3.53 2.66 10.61
C THR A 291 -2.59 1.75 11.41
N ILE A 292 -1.35 1.59 10.97
CA ILE A 292 -0.36 0.78 11.65
C ILE A 292 0.92 1.62 11.86
N VAL A 293 1.34 1.78 13.12
CA VAL A 293 2.54 2.58 13.44
C VAL A 293 3.79 1.72 13.38
N GLY A 294 3.70 0.47 13.79
CA GLY A 294 4.81 -0.50 13.72
C GLY A 294 5.07 -1.05 12.32
N LYS A 295 5.98 -2.00 12.23
CA LYS A 295 6.23 -2.80 11.03
C LYS A 295 5.02 -3.68 10.72
N ALA A 296 4.64 -3.80 9.45
CA ALA A 296 3.57 -4.67 8.98
C ALA A 296 4.13 -5.72 8.00
N GLU A 297 3.95 -6.99 8.34
CA GLU A 297 4.35 -8.16 7.55
C GLU A 297 3.16 -9.07 7.30
N PHE A 298 2.88 -9.31 6.04
CA PHE A 298 1.81 -10.16 5.57
C PHE A 298 2.37 -11.16 4.57
N ASP A 299 2.23 -12.47 4.84
CA ASP A 299 2.71 -13.50 3.92
C ASP A 299 1.80 -13.64 2.70
N ASP A 300 0.50 -13.41 2.88
CA ASP A 300 -0.54 -13.50 1.83
C ASP A 300 -1.05 -12.11 1.41
N ASP A 301 -2.29 -12.07 0.91
CA ASP A 301 -2.89 -10.89 0.31
C ASP A 301 -3.37 -9.85 1.34
N VAL A 302 -3.29 -8.57 0.96
CA VAL A 302 -3.83 -7.45 1.73
C VAL A 302 -4.93 -6.75 0.94
N CYS A 303 -6.12 -6.63 1.53
CA CYS A 303 -7.26 -5.93 0.95
C CYS A 303 -7.80 -4.89 1.95
N VAL A 304 -7.73 -3.61 1.60
CA VAL A 304 -8.25 -2.51 2.43
C VAL A 304 -9.22 -1.65 1.61
N SER A 305 -10.48 -1.54 2.05
CA SER A 305 -11.48 -0.72 1.36
C SER A 305 -11.36 0.77 1.69
N GLY A 306 -10.85 1.13 2.87
CA GLY A 306 -10.60 2.51 3.26
C GLY A 306 -9.16 2.96 3.01
N ASN A 307 -8.80 4.07 3.64
CA ASN A 307 -7.43 4.59 3.56
C ASN A 307 -6.45 3.71 4.35
N THR A 308 -5.19 3.75 3.96
CA THR A 308 -4.11 3.04 4.67
C THR A 308 -3.02 4.02 5.07
N VAL A 309 -2.70 4.05 6.35
CA VAL A 309 -1.61 4.86 6.92
C VAL A 309 -0.65 3.92 7.65
N LEU A 310 0.58 3.84 7.19
CA LEU A 310 1.64 3.08 7.87
C LEU A 310 2.85 3.97 8.14
N VAL A 311 3.35 3.94 9.38
CA VAL A 311 4.57 4.65 9.74
C VAL A 311 5.80 3.73 9.60
N GLY A 312 5.65 2.45 9.95
CA GLY A 312 6.69 1.43 9.75
C GLY A 312 6.76 0.88 8.32
N ASN A 313 7.60 -0.11 8.12
CA ASN A 313 7.72 -0.80 6.82
C ASN A 313 6.49 -1.69 6.55
N LEU A 314 6.08 -1.76 5.28
CA LEU A 314 5.09 -2.72 4.80
C LEU A 314 5.75 -3.77 3.92
N THR A 315 5.58 -5.04 4.29
CA THR A 315 5.99 -6.18 3.47
C THR A 315 4.79 -7.08 3.24
N VAL A 316 4.49 -7.39 1.99
CA VAL A 316 3.40 -8.28 1.59
C VAL A 316 3.96 -9.34 0.64
N GLY A 317 3.82 -10.61 0.97
CA GLY A 317 4.21 -11.73 0.08
C GLY A 317 3.26 -11.88 -1.11
N GLY A 318 1.97 -11.76 -0.87
CA GLY A 318 0.91 -11.83 -1.87
C GLY A 318 0.63 -10.51 -2.60
N THR A 319 -0.61 -10.31 -3.01
CA THR A 319 -1.08 -9.10 -3.67
C THR A 319 -1.55 -8.04 -2.65
N THR A 320 -1.47 -6.78 -3.05
CA THR A 320 -2.00 -5.66 -2.25
C THR A 320 -3.08 -4.94 -3.04
N THR A 321 -4.29 -4.83 -2.48
CA THR A 321 -5.41 -4.09 -3.08
C THR A 321 -5.95 -3.09 -2.06
N ILE A 322 -5.82 -1.79 -2.34
CA ILE A 322 -6.31 -0.73 -1.45
C ILE A 322 -7.16 0.26 -2.26
N ALA A 323 -8.44 0.40 -1.88
CA ALA A 323 -9.35 1.31 -2.58
C ALA A 323 -9.18 2.77 -2.14
N GLY A 324 -8.85 3.01 -0.87
CA GLY A 324 -8.60 4.35 -0.34
C GLY A 324 -7.19 4.88 -0.64
N ALA A 325 -6.90 6.08 -0.14
CA ALA A 325 -5.57 6.67 -0.25
C ALA A 325 -4.54 5.91 0.62
N VAL A 326 -3.31 5.83 0.14
CA VAL A 326 -2.20 5.16 0.82
C VAL A 326 -1.14 6.18 1.22
N SER A 327 -0.75 6.16 2.49
CA SER A 327 0.34 6.96 3.04
C SER A 327 1.30 6.08 3.82
N LEU A 328 2.49 5.85 3.30
CA LEU A 328 3.56 5.09 3.95
C LEU A 328 4.74 6.00 4.24
N ALA A 329 5.11 6.13 5.51
CA ALA A 329 6.28 6.93 5.91
C ALA A 329 7.61 6.16 5.75
N SER A 330 7.58 4.87 5.46
CA SER A 330 8.76 4.02 5.30
C SER A 330 8.66 3.16 4.02
N THR A 331 9.33 2.02 3.97
CA THR A 331 9.45 1.18 2.77
C THR A 331 8.20 0.37 2.46
N LEU A 332 7.93 0.19 1.16
CA LEU A 332 6.95 -0.77 0.64
C LEU A 332 7.66 -1.90 -0.10
N SER A 333 7.34 -3.14 0.24
CA SER A 333 7.79 -4.35 -0.48
C SER A 333 6.60 -5.27 -0.73
N VAL A 334 6.27 -5.55 -1.98
CA VAL A 334 5.16 -6.44 -2.37
C VAL A 334 5.66 -7.51 -3.33
N GLY A 335 5.48 -8.78 -2.98
CA GLY A 335 5.84 -9.93 -3.82
C GLY A 335 4.89 -10.15 -4.99
N GLY A 336 3.61 -9.91 -4.80
CA GLY A 336 2.57 -9.99 -5.82
C GLY A 336 2.31 -8.66 -6.53
N ALA A 337 1.13 -8.53 -7.10
CA ALA A 337 0.68 -7.27 -7.70
C ALA A 337 0.23 -6.25 -6.64
N ALA A 338 0.40 -4.97 -6.91
CA ALA A 338 -0.08 -3.88 -6.06
C ALA A 338 -1.09 -3.03 -6.84
N HIS A 339 -2.33 -2.99 -6.35
CA HIS A 339 -3.44 -2.23 -6.94
C HIS A 339 -3.97 -1.19 -5.95
N PHE A 340 -3.82 0.07 -6.29
CA PHE A 340 -4.30 1.20 -5.50
C PHE A 340 -5.31 1.99 -6.33
N ALA A 341 -6.57 2.04 -5.91
CA ALA A 341 -7.62 2.75 -6.66
C ALA A 341 -7.55 4.28 -6.48
N SER A 342 -6.82 4.77 -5.49
CA SER A 342 -6.71 6.19 -5.17
C SER A 342 -5.24 6.65 -5.15
N THR A 343 -4.96 7.76 -4.48
CA THR A 343 -3.61 8.34 -4.39
C THR A 343 -2.67 7.51 -3.52
N VAL A 344 -1.40 7.47 -3.90
CA VAL A 344 -0.33 6.78 -3.17
C VAL A 344 0.78 7.76 -2.81
N THR A 345 1.19 7.79 -1.56
CA THR A 345 2.34 8.56 -1.09
C THR A 345 3.25 7.65 -0.26
N ILE A 346 4.48 7.46 -0.69
CA ILE A 346 5.46 6.61 0.00
C ILE A 346 6.77 7.40 0.18
N ALA A 347 7.19 7.59 1.43
CA ALA A 347 8.42 8.31 1.73
C ALA A 347 9.68 7.44 1.60
N GLY A 348 9.59 6.17 1.90
CA GLY A 348 10.72 5.21 1.77
C GLY A 348 10.85 4.59 0.39
N ASN A 349 11.77 3.63 0.26
CA ASN A 349 11.95 2.88 -0.98
C ASN A 349 10.75 1.98 -1.27
N THR A 350 10.44 1.80 -2.55
CA THR A 350 9.37 0.90 -3.01
C THR A 350 9.98 -0.20 -3.88
N THR A 351 9.68 -1.46 -3.55
CA THR A 351 10.11 -2.63 -4.31
C THR A 351 8.91 -3.54 -4.59
N LEU A 352 8.59 -3.75 -5.85
CA LEU A 352 7.49 -4.60 -6.30
C LEU A 352 8.03 -5.65 -7.27
N THR A 353 7.76 -6.94 -7.02
CA THR A 353 8.08 -8.00 -7.98
C THR A 353 6.93 -8.26 -8.96
N GLY A 354 5.71 -7.90 -8.60
CA GLY A 354 4.53 -7.93 -9.45
C GLY A 354 4.26 -6.61 -10.19
N THR A 355 3.04 -6.47 -10.67
CA THR A 355 2.58 -5.26 -11.36
C THR A 355 2.19 -4.15 -10.39
N LEU A 356 2.33 -2.89 -10.81
CA LEU A 356 1.78 -1.73 -10.11
C LEU A 356 0.63 -1.13 -10.91
N GLY A 357 -0.53 -1.01 -10.30
CA GLY A 357 -1.67 -0.26 -10.82
C GLY A 357 -2.09 0.83 -9.82
N VAL A 358 -2.17 2.09 -10.24
CA VAL A 358 -2.65 3.20 -9.41
C VAL A 358 -3.70 4.00 -10.17
N GLY A 359 -4.92 4.07 -9.64
CA GLY A 359 -6.02 4.84 -10.21
C GLY A 359 -5.95 6.35 -9.93
N GLY A 360 -5.11 6.78 -8.99
CA GLY A 360 -4.85 8.19 -8.70
C GLY A 360 -3.40 8.57 -8.94
N ALA A 361 -2.98 9.71 -8.39
CA ALA A 361 -1.57 10.12 -8.43
C ALA A 361 -0.70 9.25 -7.50
N ALA A 362 0.54 8.99 -7.92
CA ALA A 362 1.53 8.27 -7.13
C ALA A 362 2.74 9.16 -6.84
N THR A 363 3.09 9.33 -5.58
CA THR A 363 4.25 10.10 -5.13
C THR A 363 5.18 9.22 -4.31
N PHE A 364 6.38 9.01 -4.77
CA PHE A 364 7.44 8.28 -4.10
C PHE A 364 8.59 9.23 -3.81
N ALA A 365 8.87 9.53 -2.54
CA ALA A 365 9.97 10.44 -2.18
C ALA A 365 11.36 9.83 -2.37
N SER A 366 11.46 8.51 -2.48
CA SER A 366 12.72 7.77 -2.61
C SER A 366 12.76 6.91 -3.88
N THR A 367 13.57 5.86 -3.88
CA THR A 367 13.73 4.96 -5.04
C THR A 367 12.55 4.03 -5.25
N VAL A 368 12.21 3.78 -6.52
CA VAL A 368 11.17 2.84 -6.93
C VAL A 368 11.77 1.76 -7.82
N THR A 369 11.53 0.50 -7.48
CA THR A 369 11.92 -0.67 -8.29
C THR A 369 10.72 -1.56 -8.52
N ILE A 370 10.33 -1.75 -9.78
CA ILE A 370 9.18 -2.57 -10.17
C ILE A 370 9.63 -3.56 -11.23
N ALA A 371 9.52 -4.86 -10.95
CA ALA A 371 9.84 -5.90 -11.92
C ALA A 371 8.70 -6.15 -12.92
N GLY A 372 7.46 -5.96 -12.51
CA GLY A 372 6.27 -6.12 -13.36
C GLY A 372 5.91 -4.87 -14.15
N ASN A 373 4.76 -4.92 -14.80
CA ASN A 373 4.22 -3.77 -15.52
C ASN A 373 3.71 -2.69 -14.54
N THR A 374 3.75 -1.45 -14.99
CA THR A 374 3.26 -0.30 -14.21
C THR A 374 2.20 0.45 -15.01
N THR A 375 1.04 0.71 -14.40
CA THR A 375 -0.05 1.49 -15.01
C THR A 375 -0.57 2.50 -13.99
N LEU A 376 -0.53 3.79 -14.32
CA LEU A 376 -1.08 4.86 -13.51
C LEU A 376 -2.02 5.72 -14.36
N THR A 377 -3.21 6.04 -13.84
CA THR A 377 -4.13 6.98 -14.48
C THR A 377 -3.89 8.44 -14.01
N GLY A 378 -3.21 8.65 -12.89
CA GLY A 378 -2.81 9.98 -12.44
C GLY A 378 -1.30 10.21 -12.55
N ASN A 379 -0.85 11.36 -12.07
CA ASN A 379 0.56 11.77 -12.13
C ASN A 379 1.49 10.83 -11.36
N LEU A 380 2.69 10.60 -11.92
CA LEU A 380 3.79 9.95 -11.21
C LEU A 380 4.84 10.97 -10.77
N GLY A 381 5.13 11.02 -9.46
CA GLY A 381 6.25 11.74 -8.89
C GLY A 381 7.24 10.80 -8.21
N VAL A 382 8.52 10.83 -8.58
CA VAL A 382 9.59 10.05 -7.91
C VAL A 382 10.75 10.97 -7.54
N GLY A 383 11.01 11.11 -6.24
CA GLY A 383 12.13 11.90 -5.72
C GLY A 383 13.50 11.24 -5.93
N GLY A 384 13.55 9.91 -5.96
CA GLY A 384 14.75 9.12 -6.20
C GLY A 384 14.85 8.56 -7.62
N THR A 385 15.50 7.43 -7.75
CA THR A 385 15.64 6.68 -9.01
C THR A 385 14.41 5.81 -9.28
N ALA A 386 13.94 5.80 -10.53
CA ALA A 386 12.89 4.89 -11.00
C ALA A 386 13.50 3.77 -11.85
N THR A 387 13.29 2.50 -11.45
CA THR A 387 13.69 1.32 -12.22
C THR A 387 12.47 0.45 -12.48
N ILE A 388 12.08 0.27 -13.73
CA ILE A 388 10.92 -0.55 -14.13
C ILE A 388 11.38 -1.54 -15.20
N VAL A 389 11.21 -2.84 -14.94
CA VAL A 389 11.60 -3.89 -15.89
C VAL A 389 10.46 -4.19 -16.87
N GLY A 390 9.22 -4.11 -16.43
CA GLY A 390 8.04 -4.30 -17.26
C GLY A 390 7.70 -3.09 -18.13
N LYS A 391 6.56 -3.16 -18.80
CA LYS A 391 5.95 -2.04 -19.53
C LYS A 391 5.49 -0.96 -18.54
N ALA A 392 5.68 0.31 -18.87
CA ALA A 392 5.21 1.44 -18.07
C ALA A 392 4.23 2.31 -18.89
N GLU A 393 3.02 2.47 -18.38
CA GLU A 393 1.95 3.27 -18.99
C GLU A 393 1.44 4.29 -17.96
N PHE A 394 1.50 5.55 -18.33
CA PHE A 394 1.05 6.67 -17.53
C PHE A 394 0.10 7.54 -18.37
N ASP A 395 -1.14 7.73 -17.91
CA ASP A 395 -2.10 8.54 -18.65
C ASP A 395 -1.82 10.04 -18.49
N ASP A 396 -1.27 10.44 -17.33
CA ASP A 396 -0.92 11.82 -17.00
C ASP A 396 0.60 12.06 -16.97
N ASP A 397 1.04 13.06 -16.19
CA ASP A 397 2.43 13.52 -16.15
C ASP A 397 3.36 12.60 -15.36
N VAL A 398 4.61 12.51 -15.81
CA VAL A 398 5.69 11.79 -15.12
C VAL A 398 6.78 12.77 -14.70
N CYS A 399 7.09 12.82 -13.40
CA CYS A 399 8.18 13.61 -12.85
C CYS A 399 9.12 12.73 -12.02
N VAL A 400 10.38 12.58 -12.43
CA VAL A 400 11.42 11.83 -11.72
C VAL A 400 12.62 12.74 -11.46
N SER A 401 12.97 12.95 -10.20
CA SER A 401 14.14 13.79 -9.86
C SER A 401 15.47 13.06 -10.06
N GLY A 402 15.49 11.76 -9.83
CA GLY A 402 16.69 10.92 -10.04
C GLY A 402 16.77 10.30 -11.43
N ASN A 403 17.57 9.26 -11.54
CA ASN A 403 17.73 8.52 -12.81
C ASN A 403 16.50 7.67 -13.12
N THR A 404 16.29 7.38 -14.41
CA THR A 404 15.21 6.47 -14.86
C THR A 404 15.80 5.35 -15.70
N ILE A 405 15.52 4.12 -15.32
CA ILE A 405 15.92 2.90 -16.04
C ILE A 405 14.66 2.11 -16.36
N LEU A 406 14.37 1.94 -17.65
CA LEU A 406 13.26 1.09 -18.08
C LEU A 406 13.75 0.06 -19.09
N VAL A 407 13.37 -1.20 -18.87
CA VAL A 407 13.66 -2.28 -19.83
C VAL A 407 12.50 -2.45 -20.81
N GLY A 408 11.25 -2.31 -20.35
CA GLY A 408 10.07 -2.34 -21.20
C GLY A 408 9.78 -1.02 -21.91
N ASN A 409 8.63 -0.93 -22.57
CA ASN A 409 8.18 0.29 -23.23
C ASN A 409 7.72 1.33 -22.21
N LEU A 410 7.96 2.61 -22.49
CA LEU A 410 7.41 3.73 -21.76
C LEU A 410 6.37 4.46 -22.62
N THR A 411 5.15 4.57 -22.11
CA THR A 411 4.09 5.38 -22.72
C THR A 411 3.61 6.39 -21.67
N VAL A 412 3.58 7.66 -22.03
CA VAL A 412 3.08 8.76 -21.16
C VAL A 412 2.08 9.59 -21.98
N GLY A 413 0.86 9.73 -21.50
CA GLY A 413 -0.16 10.58 -22.14
C GLY A 413 0.13 12.06 -21.92
N GLY A 414 0.57 12.44 -20.73
CA GLY A 414 0.95 13.80 -20.34
C GLY A 414 2.39 14.17 -20.68
N THR A 415 2.96 15.06 -19.85
CA THR A 415 4.36 15.51 -19.97
C THR A 415 5.32 14.60 -19.20
N THR A 416 6.57 14.57 -19.63
CA THR A 416 7.63 13.81 -18.94
C THR A 416 8.74 14.76 -18.52
N THR A 417 9.08 14.80 -17.22
CA THR A 417 10.20 15.58 -16.69
C THR A 417 11.11 14.70 -15.86
N ILE A 418 12.38 14.52 -16.30
CA ILE A 418 13.35 13.68 -15.59
C ILE A 418 14.63 14.47 -15.35
N GLY A 419 15.00 14.64 -14.06
CA GLY A 419 16.21 15.35 -13.65
C GLY A 419 17.50 14.57 -13.86
N GLY A 420 17.47 13.26 -13.65
CA GLY A 420 18.63 12.37 -13.81
C GLY A 420 18.81 11.82 -15.23
N ALA A 421 19.75 10.90 -15.36
CA ALA A 421 19.97 10.19 -16.63
C ALA A 421 18.84 9.21 -16.94
N VAL A 422 18.50 9.08 -18.22
CA VAL A 422 17.45 8.18 -18.72
C VAL A 422 18.07 7.06 -19.55
N SER A 423 17.71 5.83 -19.23
CA SER A 423 18.09 4.64 -19.99
C SER A 423 16.86 3.79 -20.30
N LEU A 424 16.43 3.77 -21.54
CA LEU A 424 15.31 2.96 -22.02
C LEU A 424 15.83 1.89 -23.00
N ALA A 425 15.62 0.63 -22.66
CA ALA A 425 16.00 -0.48 -23.54
C ALA A 425 14.98 -0.74 -24.66
N SER A 426 13.81 -0.09 -24.61
CA SER A 426 12.73 -0.27 -25.59
C SER A 426 12.16 1.09 -26.04
N THR A 427 10.90 1.14 -26.42
CA THR A 427 10.29 2.33 -27.04
C THR A 427 9.91 3.40 -26.01
N LEU A 428 10.01 4.67 -26.41
CA LEU A 428 9.45 5.82 -25.72
C LEU A 428 8.31 6.43 -26.53
N SER A 429 7.14 6.63 -25.92
CA SER A 429 6.02 7.35 -26.51
C SER A 429 5.49 8.36 -25.48
N VAL A 430 5.51 9.65 -25.80
CA VAL A 430 5.00 10.73 -24.94
C VAL A 430 4.02 11.59 -25.70
N GLY A 431 2.78 11.73 -25.18
CA GLY A 431 1.74 12.57 -25.77
C GLY A 431 1.94 14.06 -25.53
N GLY A 432 2.60 14.43 -24.43
CA GLY A 432 2.96 15.82 -24.12
C GLY A 432 4.42 16.13 -24.41
N ALA A 433 4.96 17.18 -23.78
CA ALA A 433 6.37 17.53 -23.87
C ALA A 433 7.26 16.59 -23.03
N ALA A 434 8.48 16.34 -23.45
CA ALA A 434 9.47 15.60 -22.69
C ALA A 434 10.69 16.47 -22.36
N HIS A 435 10.99 16.64 -21.07
CA HIS A 435 12.12 17.39 -20.55
C HIS A 435 13.07 16.50 -19.77
N PHE A 436 14.28 16.32 -20.28
CA PHE A 436 15.34 15.53 -19.65
C PHE A 436 16.51 16.45 -19.32
N ALA A 437 16.77 16.69 -18.04
CA ALA A 437 17.85 17.60 -17.62
C ALA A 437 19.25 17.00 -17.85
N SER A 438 19.39 15.71 -18.03
CA SER A 438 20.67 14.99 -18.14
C SER A 438 20.73 14.18 -19.45
N THR A 439 21.58 13.14 -19.47
CA THR A 439 21.75 12.27 -20.64
C THR A 439 20.56 11.33 -20.87
N VAL A 440 20.21 11.10 -22.11
CA VAL A 440 19.14 10.20 -22.54
C VAL A 440 19.70 9.12 -23.47
N THR A 441 19.42 7.86 -23.17
CA THR A 441 19.76 6.72 -24.03
C THR A 441 18.52 5.89 -24.27
N ILE A 442 18.07 5.75 -25.50
CA ILE A 442 16.90 4.97 -25.89
C ILE A 442 17.31 3.99 -26.98
N ALA A 443 17.20 2.69 -26.71
CA ALA A 443 17.53 1.66 -27.70
C ALA A 443 16.40 1.42 -28.71
N GLY A 444 15.14 1.63 -28.32
CA GLY A 444 13.98 1.47 -29.18
C GLY A 444 13.60 2.73 -29.94
N ASN A 445 12.40 2.70 -30.52
CA ASN A 445 11.85 3.86 -31.21
C ASN A 445 11.37 4.92 -30.24
N THR A 446 11.40 6.17 -30.66
CA THR A 446 10.93 7.32 -29.88
C THR A 446 9.88 8.09 -30.64
N THR A 447 8.73 8.35 -30.04
CA THR A 447 7.65 9.15 -30.63
C THR A 447 7.15 10.16 -29.59
N LEU A 448 7.19 11.44 -29.91
CA LEU A 448 6.65 12.51 -29.08
C LEU A 448 5.74 13.41 -29.92
N THR A 449 4.56 13.74 -29.38
CA THR A 449 3.68 14.75 -30.01
C THR A 449 3.97 16.17 -29.53
N GLY A 450 4.60 16.32 -28.36
CA GLY A 450 5.06 17.61 -27.85
C GLY A 450 6.58 17.81 -27.99
N ASN A 451 7.08 18.92 -27.43
CA ASN A 451 8.48 19.31 -27.52
C ASN A 451 9.42 18.33 -26.79
N LEU A 452 10.60 18.10 -27.38
CA LEU A 452 11.71 17.42 -26.70
C LEU A 452 12.76 18.41 -26.24
N GLY A 453 13.05 18.43 -24.94
CA GLY A 453 14.18 19.14 -24.35
C GLY A 453 15.16 18.20 -23.67
N VAL A 454 16.45 18.21 -24.06
CA VAL A 454 17.51 17.41 -23.40
C VAL A 454 18.67 18.30 -23.01
N GLY A 455 18.94 18.40 -21.70
CA GLY A 455 20.06 19.17 -21.16
C GLY A 455 21.43 18.51 -21.37
N GLY A 456 21.47 17.19 -21.47
CA GLY A 456 22.67 16.39 -21.73
C GLY A 456 22.77 15.85 -23.14
N THR A 457 23.46 14.74 -23.31
CA THR A 457 23.57 14.02 -24.58
C THR A 457 22.33 13.18 -24.86
N ALA A 458 21.81 13.22 -26.09
CA ALA A 458 20.75 12.34 -26.57
C ALA A 458 21.32 11.22 -27.46
N THR A 459 21.10 9.97 -27.09
CA THR A 459 21.46 8.79 -27.88
C THR A 459 20.20 7.97 -28.16
N ILE A 460 19.77 7.87 -29.42
CA ILE A 460 18.59 7.10 -29.84
C ILE A 460 19.01 6.12 -30.93
N VAL A 461 18.84 4.82 -30.69
CA VAL A 461 19.23 3.78 -31.66
C VAL A 461 18.09 3.48 -32.63
N GLY A 462 16.84 3.52 -32.16
CA GLY A 462 15.66 3.32 -32.99
C GLY A 462 15.29 4.54 -33.85
N LYS A 463 14.15 4.45 -34.52
CA LYS A 463 13.53 5.58 -35.21
C LYS A 463 13.08 6.64 -34.23
N ALA A 464 13.29 7.92 -34.54
CA ALA A 464 12.84 9.04 -33.72
C ALA A 464 11.87 9.94 -34.52
N GLU A 465 10.66 10.12 -34.03
CA GLU A 465 9.60 10.96 -34.58
C GLU A 465 9.14 11.96 -33.56
N PHE A 466 9.24 13.24 -33.89
CA PHE A 466 8.81 14.36 -33.05
C PHE A 466 7.89 15.25 -33.86
N ASP A 467 6.65 15.46 -33.41
CA ASP A 467 5.71 16.33 -34.12
C ASP A 467 6.04 17.81 -33.92
N ASP A 468 6.59 18.15 -32.74
CA ASP A 468 6.96 19.51 -32.36
C ASP A 468 8.49 19.74 -32.32
N ASP A 469 8.95 20.70 -31.53
CA ASP A 469 10.33 21.16 -31.48
C ASP A 469 11.28 20.22 -30.73
N VAL A 470 12.52 20.13 -31.21
CA VAL A 470 13.60 19.38 -30.55
C VAL A 470 14.72 20.34 -30.13
N CYS A 471 15.05 20.35 -28.85
CA CYS A 471 16.15 21.11 -28.29
C CYS A 471 17.09 20.20 -27.49
N VAL A 472 18.35 20.08 -27.90
CA VAL A 472 19.38 19.29 -27.21
C VAL A 472 20.60 20.18 -26.92
N SER A 473 20.94 20.35 -25.63
CA SER A 473 22.10 21.15 -25.23
C SER A 473 23.43 20.39 -25.38
N GLY A 474 23.40 19.07 -25.23
CA GLY A 474 24.59 18.22 -25.44
C GLY A 474 24.70 17.68 -26.85
N ASN A 475 25.49 16.65 -27.01
CA ASN A 475 25.64 15.94 -28.30
C ASN A 475 24.39 15.13 -28.64
N SER A 476 24.16 14.90 -29.93
CA SER A 476 23.09 14.01 -30.42
C SER A 476 23.66 12.89 -31.27
N ILE A 477 23.36 11.66 -30.89
CA ILE A 477 23.75 10.44 -31.63
C ILE A 477 22.48 9.68 -31.97
N LEU A 478 22.15 9.58 -33.25
CA LEU A 478 21.00 8.83 -33.73
C LEU A 478 21.42 7.79 -34.77
N VAL A 479 21.06 6.55 -34.54
CA VAL A 479 21.35 5.45 -35.49
C VAL A 479 20.20 5.25 -36.46
N GLY A 480 18.95 5.36 -35.99
CA GLY A 480 17.74 5.29 -36.82
C GLY A 480 17.42 6.61 -37.53
N ASN A 481 16.29 6.63 -38.22
CA ASN A 481 15.79 7.83 -38.87
C ASN A 481 15.31 8.86 -37.84
N LEU A 482 15.58 10.15 -38.11
CA LEU A 482 15.03 11.27 -37.33
C LEU A 482 14.04 12.06 -38.19
N ALA A 483 12.82 12.19 -37.73
CA ALA A 483 11.82 13.07 -38.31
C ALA A 483 11.36 14.08 -37.24
N VAL A 484 11.37 15.36 -37.56
CA VAL A 484 10.91 16.46 -36.68
C VAL A 484 9.94 17.33 -37.45
N GLY A 485 8.71 17.49 -36.99
CA GLY A 485 7.71 18.38 -37.57
C GLY A 485 8.01 19.86 -37.32
N GLY A 486 8.43 20.17 -36.11
CA GLY A 486 8.81 21.51 -35.66
C GLY A 486 10.24 21.91 -35.96
N THR A 487 10.82 22.79 -35.12
CA THR A 487 12.20 23.24 -35.24
C THR A 487 13.18 22.31 -34.50
N THR A 488 14.43 22.27 -35.00
CA THR A 488 15.50 21.52 -34.35
C THR A 488 16.63 22.43 -33.94
N THR A 489 16.99 22.46 -32.65
CA THR A 489 18.14 23.19 -32.13
C THR A 489 19.04 22.25 -31.34
N ILE A 490 20.28 22.03 -31.80
CA ILE A 490 21.27 21.19 -31.12
C ILE A 490 22.56 21.99 -30.93
N THR A 491 22.98 22.16 -29.66
CA THR A 491 24.18 22.94 -29.34
C THR A 491 25.44 22.09 -29.46
N GLY A 492 25.40 20.83 -29.12
CA GLY A 492 26.51 19.89 -29.23
C GLY A 492 26.71 19.32 -30.64
N ALA A 493 27.66 18.42 -30.78
CA ALA A 493 27.91 17.73 -32.04
C ALA A 493 26.76 16.77 -32.39
N VAL A 494 26.45 16.66 -33.67
CA VAL A 494 25.38 15.79 -34.20
C VAL A 494 26.00 14.67 -35.03
N SER A 495 25.61 13.44 -34.74
CA SER A 495 25.97 12.26 -35.53
C SER A 495 24.69 11.48 -35.89
N LEU A 496 24.31 11.46 -37.14
CA LEU A 496 23.14 10.73 -37.64
C LEU A 496 23.61 9.68 -38.66
N ALA A 497 23.35 8.41 -38.34
CA ALA A 497 23.72 7.30 -39.23
C ALA A 497 22.67 6.99 -40.31
N SER A 498 21.51 7.67 -40.28
CA SER A 498 20.40 7.44 -41.20
C SER A 498 19.76 8.76 -41.66
N THR A 499 18.51 8.74 -42.10
CA THR A 499 17.85 9.92 -42.67
C THR A 499 17.47 10.97 -41.66
N LEU A 500 17.64 12.26 -42.00
CA LEU A 500 17.14 13.42 -41.25
C LEU A 500 16.05 14.10 -42.08
N SER A 501 14.88 14.34 -41.46
CA SER A 501 13.79 15.13 -42.05
C SER A 501 13.30 16.15 -41.01
N VAL A 502 13.37 17.43 -41.30
CA VAL A 502 12.91 18.51 -40.41
C VAL A 502 11.95 19.42 -41.16
N GLY A 503 10.74 19.60 -40.60
CA GLY A 503 9.71 20.47 -41.18
C GLY A 503 9.95 21.96 -40.87
N GLY A 504 10.48 22.29 -39.69
CA GLY A 504 10.79 23.64 -39.28
C GLY A 504 12.23 24.07 -39.55
N ALA A 505 12.67 25.13 -38.87
CA ALA A 505 14.06 25.61 -38.94
C ALA A 505 15.02 24.64 -38.22
N THR A 506 16.22 24.48 -38.75
CA THR A 506 17.27 23.62 -38.20
C THR A 506 18.48 24.47 -37.81
N ASN A 507 18.85 24.49 -36.50
CA ASN A 507 20.00 25.15 -35.96
C ASN A 507 20.96 24.15 -35.34
N LEU A 508 22.06 23.86 -36.00
CA LEU A 508 23.15 23.01 -35.50
C LEU A 508 24.35 23.89 -35.15
N LEU A 509 24.59 24.10 -33.86
CA LEU A 509 25.57 25.07 -33.36
C LEU A 509 26.99 24.50 -33.27
N SER A 510 27.20 23.25 -33.63
CA SER A 510 28.51 22.57 -33.66
C SER A 510 28.67 21.76 -34.94
N THR A 511 29.56 20.75 -34.93
CA THR A 511 29.76 19.88 -36.08
C THR A 511 28.59 18.93 -36.30
N ALA A 512 28.19 18.74 -37.54
CA ALA A 512 27.13 17.81 -37.95
C ALA A 512 27.68 16.79 -38.95
N THR A 513 27.49 15.50 -38.67
CA THR A 513 27.80 14.39 -39.59
C THR A 513 26.50 13.62 -39.82
N ILE A 514 26.04 13.56 -41.04
CA ILE A 514 24.81 12.86 -41.47
C ILE A 514 25.16 11.93 -42.61
N THR A 515 25.02 10.62 -42.39
CA THR A 515 25.38 9.60 -43.40
C THR A 515 24.21 9.28 -44.33
N GLY A 516 22.97 9.46 -43.88
CA GLY A 516 21.77 9.21 -44.69
C GLY A 516 21.27 10.43 -45.47
N ASN A 517 20.15 10.25 -46.16
CA ASN A 517 19.51 11.32 -46.92
C ASN A 517 18.97 12.41 -45.98
N THR A 518 19.03 13.66 -46.41
CA THR A 518 18.63 14.80 -45.60
C THR A 518 17.58 15.64 -46.30
N GLY A 519 16.44 15.88 -45.65
CA GLY A 519 15.35 16.73 -46.12
C GLY A 519 15.05 17.86 -45.14
N PHE A 520 15.11 19.11 -45.57
CA PHE A 520 14.76 20.30 -44.81
C PHE A 520 13.66 21.09 -45.53
N LEU A 521 12.55 21.35 -44.84
CA LEU A 521 11.48 22.23 -45.33
C LEU A 521 11.64 23.68 -44.87
N GLY A 522 12.42 23.91 -43.83
CA GLY A 522 12.71 25.21 -43.23
C GLY A 522 14.14 25.69 -43.50
N THR A 523 14.56 26.75 -42.79
CA THR A 523 15.92 27.25 -42.86
C THR A 523 16.90 26.34 -42.12
N VAL A 524 18.10 26.18 -42.64
CA VAL A 524 19.17 25.40 -41.99
C VAL A 524 20.33 26.33 -41.68
N ARG A 525 20.78 26.28 -40.43
CA ARG A 525 22.01 26.94 -39.97
C ARG A 525 22.92 25.94 -39.30
N VAL A 526 24.14 25.80 -39.82
CA VAL A 526 25.21 25.02 -39.20
C VAL A 526 26.35 25.96 -38.89
N SER A 527 26.70 26.11 -37.62
CA SER A 527 27.79 27.02 -37.18
C SER A 527 29.16 26.35 -37.18
N GLY A 528 29.21 25.02 -37.17
CA GLY A 528 30.43 24.22 -37.33
C GLY A 528 30.59 23.58 -38.71
N ASN A 529 31.46 22.58 -38.78
CA ASN A 529 31.62 21.81 -40.04
C ASN A 529 30.39 20.92 -40.27
N CYS A 530 29.92 20.85 -41.51
CA CYS A 530 28.83 19.95 -41.93
C CYS A 530 29.36 18.93 -42.93
N SER A 531 29.19 17.64 -42.65
CA SER A 531 29.50 16.56 -43.57
C SER A 531 28.21 15.79 -43.87
N LEU A 532 27.83 15.73 -45.14
CA LEU A 532 26.67 14.99 -45.66
C LEU A 532 27.15 13.94 -46.63
N GLU A 533 27.02 12.65 -46.32
CA GLU A 533 27.43 11.54 -47.17
C GLU A 533 26.28 10.99 -48.03
N GLY A 534 25.05 11.45 -47.77
CA GLY A 534 23.84 11.11 -48.51
C GLY A 534 23.36 12.22 -49.45
N GLN A 535 22.13 12.10 -49.92
CA GLN A 535 21.49 13.17 -50.71
C GLN A 535 20.92 14.25 -49.77
N LEU A 536 21.24 15.53 -50.10
CA LEU A 536 20.57 16.68 -49.48
C LEU A 536 19.42 17.14 -50.38
N GLN A 537 18.20 17.10 -49.88
CA GLN A 537 17.03 17.65 -50.56
C GLN A 537 16.57 18.92 -49.84
N LEU A 538 16.63 20.04 -50.52
CA LEU A 538 16.06 21.32 -50.09
C LEU A 538 14.77 21.57 -50.86
N THR A 539 13.63 21.64 -50.21
CA THR A 539 12.30 21.82 -50.82
C THR A 539 11.90 23.28 -50.98
N LYS A 540 12.62 24.20 -50.37
CA LYS A 540 12.55 25.64 -50.60
C LYS A 540 13.89 26.11 -51.14
N SER A 541 13.87 27.06 -52.11
CA SER A 541 15.09 27.55 -52.77
C SER A 541 16.14 28.01 -51.76
N ALA A 542 17.35 27.49 -51.93
CA ALA A 542 18.53 28.04 -51.26
C ALA A 542 18.88 29.37 -51.93
N ALA A 543 18.71 30.49 -51.22
CA ALA A 543 19.28 31.76 -51.67
C ALA A 543 20.76 31.75 -51.24
N ALA A 544 21.66 31.75 -52.19
CA ALA A 544 23.07 32.03 -51.90
C ALA A 544 23.20 33.47 -51.41
N VAL A 545 24.03 33.69 -50.40
CA VAL A 545 24.27 35.03 -49.86
C VAL A 545 24.96 35.88 -50.94
N VAL A 546 24.32 36.94 -51.32
CA VAL A 546 24.92 37.95 -52.23
C VAL A 546 25.55 39.04 -51.34
N CYS A 547 26.85 39.20 -51.44
CA CYS A 547 27.54 40.31 -50.80
C CYS A 547 27.62 41.48 -51.77
N ALA A 548 26.97 42.59 -51.44
CA ALA A 548 27.11 43.81 -52.21
C ALA A 548 28.40 44.53 -51.82
N THR A 549 29.33 44.65 -52.71
CA THR A 549 30.56 45.39 -52.51
C THR A 549 30.52 46.68 -53.37
N ALA A 550 30.35 47.82 -52.72
CA ALA A 550 30.46 49.08 -53.40
C ALA A 550 31.94 49.40 -53.65
N ILE A 551 32.32 49.60 -54.89
CA ILE A 551 33.71 49.87 -55.29
C ILE A 551 33.96 51.34 -55.69
N ASN A 552 33.13 52.23 -55.17
CA ASN A 552 33.28 53.65 -55.43
C ASN A 552 34.64 54.20 -54.92
N GLY A 553 35.50 54.62 -55.83
CA GLY A 553 36.79 55.23 -55.52
C GLY A 553 37.96 54.27 -55.27
N VAL A 554 37.80 52.94 -55.36
CA VAL A 554 38.89 51.95 -55.27
C VAL A 554 39.26 51.41 -56.65
N THR A 555 40.55 51.33 -56.96
CA THR A 555 41.06 50.79 -58.22
C THR A 555 41.21 49.25 -58.20
N SER A 556 41.13 48.63 -57.02
CA SER A 556 41.29 47.16 -56.88
C SER A 556 40.25 46.60 -55.92
N VAL A 557 39.52 45.55 -56.34
CA VAL A 557 38.46 44.87 -55.59
C VAL A 557 38.91 43.49 -55.21
N SER A 558 39.06 43.22 -53.91
CA SER A 558 39.29 41.87 -53.39
C SER A 558 37.98 41.31 -52.82
N LEU A 559 37.56 40.16 -53.28
CA LEU A 559 36.34 39.49 -52.83
C LEU A 559 36.67 38.49 -51.74
N ALA A 560 35.90 38.53 -50.66
CA ALA A 560 36.04 37.61 -49.52
C ALA A 560 35.19 36.35 -49.76
N PHE A 561 35.68 35.34 -50.48
CA PHE A 561 34.97 34.11 -50.80
C PHE A 561 34.62 33.27 -49.58
N GLY A 562 35.28 33.52 -48.44
CA GLY A 562 34.91 32.91 -47.16
C GLY A 562 33.58 33.46 -46.60
N THR A 563 33.07 34.60 -47.10
CA THR A 563 31.84 35.22 -46.59
C THR A 563 30.63 35.07 -47.51
N ALA A 564 30.82 34.89 -48.80
CA ALA A 564 29.73 34.74 -49.76
C ALA A 564 30.16 33.89 -51.00
N GLN A 565 29.19 33.33 -51.69
CA GLN A 565 29.37 32.64 -52.97
C GLN A 565 29.04 33.55 -54.18
N ASN A 566 28.12 34.47 -54.01
CA ASN A 566 27.74 35.38 -55.03
C ASN A 566 28.04 36.81 -54.58
N PHE A 567 28.49 37.64 -55.53
CA PHE A 567 28.87 39.00 -55.26
C PHE A 567 28.17 39.94 -56.26
N PHE A 568 27.92 41.12 -55.85
CA PHE A 568 27.37 42.19 -56.66
C PHE A 568 28.26 43.43 -56.52
N THR A 569 28.66 44.01 -57.61
CA THR A 569 29.48 45.22 -57.60
C THR A 569 29.15 46.16 -58.78
N SER A 570 29.07 47.47 -58.51
CA SER A 570 28.93 48.51 -59.55
C SER A 570 30.31 48.93 -60.05
N VAL A 571 30.47 49.00 -61.32
CA VAL A 571 31.72 49.31 -61.99
C VAL A 571 31.59 50.71 -62.63
N THR A 572 32.17 51.74 -61.94
CA THR A 572 32.03 53.18 -62.33
C THR A 572 33.24 53.72 -63.09
N ALA A 573 34.37 52.99 -63.07
CA ALA A 573 35.64 53.39 -63.64
C ALA A 573 36.47 52.16 -64.00
N ALA A 574 37.76 52.31 -64.30
CA ALA A 574 38.67 51.16 -64.50
C ALA A 574 39.01 50.50 -63.15
N HIS A 575 38.60 49.27 -62.94
CA HIS A 575 38.84 48.48 -61.76
C HIS A 575 39.62 47.19 -62.08
N THR A 576 40.30 46.64 -61.05
CA THR A 576 40.96 45.34 -61.13
C THR A 576 40.29 44.42 -60.11
N LEU A 577 39.79 43.25 -60.58
CA LEU A 577 39.38 42.19 -59.69
C LEU A 577 40.66 41.51 -59.16
N ALA A 578 40.99 41.87 -57.89
CA ALA A 578 42.22 41.45 -57.25
C ALA A 578 42.13 39.99 -56.77
N GLN A 579 43.18 39.57 -56.14
CA GLN A 579 43.27 38.28 -55.51
C GLN A 579 42.20 38.13 -54.43
N PRO A 580 41.27 37.13 -54.52
CA PRO A 580 40.26 36.96 -53.50
C PRO A 580 40.82 36.30 -52.23
N THR A 581 40.12 36.42 -51.12
CA THR A 581 40.46 35.81 -49.83
C THR A 581 39.40 34.80 -49.42
N GLY A 582 39.81 33.81 -48.58
CA GLY A 582 38.90 32.75 -48.10
C GLY A 582 38.51 31.75 -49.18
N CYS A 583 39.39 31.56 -50.20
CA CYS A 583 39.19 30.62 -51.28
C CYS A 583 39.17 29.15 -50.79
N ARG A 584 38.27 28.32 -51.35
CA ARG A 584 38.24 26.87 -51.13
C ARG A 584 38.14 26.15 -52.45
N THR A 585 38.99 25.14 -52.66
CA THR A 585 38.91 24.30 -53.86
C THR A 585 37.53 23.71 -54.08
N GLY A 586 36.98 23.79 -55.26
CA GLY A 586 35.62 23.33 -55.61
C GLY A 586 34.51 24.36 -55.36
N GLN A 587 34.80 25.51 -54.75
CA GLN A 587 33.82 26.57 -54.55
C GLN A 587 33.41 27.19 -55.91
N THR A 588 32.12 27.36 -56.11
CA THR A 588 31.52 27.97 -57.30
C THR A 588 30.64 29.11 -56.91
N GLY A 589 30.43 30.07 -57.82
CA GLY A 589 29.53 31.19 -57.62
C GLY A 589 29.47 32.12 -58.81
N SER A 590 28.76 33.24 -58.64
CA SER A 590 28.61 34.28 -59.65
C SER A 590 28.94 35.67 -59.10
N ILE A 591 29.62 36.46 -59.87
CA ILE A 591 29.87 37.89 -59.58
C ILE A 591 29.06 38.68 -60.63
N PHE A 592 28.15 39.51 -60.14
CA PHE A 592 27.34 40.41 -60.96
C PHE A 592 28.03 41.75 -61.02
N LEU A 593 28.47 42.11 -62.23
CA LEU A 593 29.18 43.35 -62.51
C LEU A 593 28.21 44.34 -63.19
N VAL A 594 27.84 45.39 -62.53
CA VAL A 594 26.87 46.36 -63.04
C VAL A 594 27.62 47.57 -63.57
N GLN A 595 27.42 47.92 -64.81
CA GLN A 595 27.93 49.16 -65.39
C GLN A 595 27.17 50.36 -64.80
N ASP A 596 27.90 51.30 -64.23
CA ASP A 596 27.36 52.54 -63.70
C ASP A 596 28.05 53.71 -64.38
N GLY A 597 27.32 54.37 -65.30
CA GLY A 597 27.84 55.38 -66.17
C GLY A 597 28.47 54.91 -67.49
N GLY A 598 28.40 53.59 -67.84
CA GLY A 598 28.74 53.01 -69.11
C GLY A 598 30.21 53.03 -69.60
N SER A 599 31.16 53.45 -68.68
CA SER A 599 32.60 53.58 -69.05
C SER A 599 33.51 52.71 -68.15
N GLY A 600 32.93 51.90 -67.29
CA GLY A 600 33.69 51.05 -66.35
C GLY A 600 34.36 49.90 -67.09
N THR A 601 35.60 49.54 -66.70
CA THR A 601 36.31 48.38 -67.24
C THR A 601 36.82 47.54 -66.07
N MET A 602 36.92 46.19 -66.26
CA MET A 602 37.44 45.29 -65.28
C MET A 602 38.69 44.59 -65.81
N ALA A 603 39.81 44.73 -65.13
CA ALA A 603 41.00 43.92 -65.35
C ALA A 603 41.00 42.77 -64.28
N TYR A 604 41.68 41.72 -64.49
CA TYR A 604 41.71 40.53 -63.65
C TYR A 604 43.16 40.24 -63.21
N ASN A 605 43.35 39.86 -61.97
CA ASN A 605 44.64 39.43 -61.51
C ASN A 605 44.98 38.04 -62.01
N ALA A 606 46.27 37.60 -61.86
CA ALA A 606 46.79 36.38 -62.42
C ALA A 606 46.13 35.07 -61.88
N ASP A 607 45.32 35.12 -60.81
CA ASP A 607 44.58 33.97 -60.28
C ASP A 607 43.34 33.60 -61.12
N TRP A 608 42.80 34.57 -61.84
CA TRP A 608 41.65 34.37 -62.71
C TRP A 608 42.10 33.83 -64.08
N LYS A 609 41.49 32.72 -64.49
CA LYS A 609 41.75 32.05 -65.77
C LYS A 609 40.47 32.00 -66.59
N PHE A 610 40.55 32.49 -67.79
CA PHE A 610 39.46 32.54 -68.72
C PHE A 610 39.70 31.56 -69.87
N ILE A 611 38.62 31.23 -70.61
CA ILE A 611 38.70 30.47 -71.84
C ILE A 611 39.60 31.20 -72.87
N ASP A 612 40.48 30.52 -73.56
CA ASP A 612 41.47 31.05 -74.46
C ASP A 612 42.58 31.98 -73.86
N GLY A 613 42.66 32.05 -72.54
CA GLY A 613 43.71 32.80 -71.88
C GLY A 613 43.63 34.33 -72.05
N THR A 614 42.50 34.86 -72.51
CA THR A 614 42.27 36.28 -72.69
C THR A 614 41.27 36.82 -71.70
N ASP A 615 41.59 37.93 -71.09
CA ASP A 615 40.70 38.62 -70.16
C ASP A 615 39.44 39.10 -70.86
N PRO A 616 38.22 38.78 -70.36
CA PRO A 616 36.99 39.20 -71.00
C PRO A 616 36.74 40.69 -70.81
N THR A 617 36.22 41.37 -71.80
CA THR A 617 35.77 42.77 -71.68
C THR A 617 34.32 42.86 -71.26
N MET A 618 34.01 43.79 -70.36
CA MET A 618 32.62 44.06 -69.89
C MET A 618 31.76 44.69 -71.01
N SER A 619 30.44 44.61 -70.84
CA SER A 619 29.47 45.39 -71.54
C SER A 619 29.68 46.88 -71.27
N THR A 620 29.46 47.75 -72.31
CA THR A 620 29.67 49.21 -72.21
C THR A 620 28.38 50.02 -72.12
N THR A 621 27.24 49.37 -72.04
CA THR A 621 25.93 50.01 -71.88
C THR A 621 25.70 50.33 -70.40
N ASP A 622 25.24 51.53 -70.08
CA ASP A 622 24.87 51.93 -68.74
C ASP A 622 23.77 51.00 -68.14
N GLU A 623 23.85 50.67 -66.88
CA GLU A 623 22.99 49.73 -66.14
C GLU A 623 23.09 48.26 -66.66
N ALA A 624 23.96 47.95 -67.61
CA ALA A 624 24.18 46.56 -68.05
C ALA A 624 24.76 45.71 -66.92
N VAL A 625 24.19 44.49 -66.74
CA VAL A 625 24.65 43.57 -65.71
C VAL A 625 25.34 42.38 -66.42
N ASP A 626 26.67 42.31 -66.29
CA ASP A 626 27.45 41.15 -66.71
C ASP A 626 27.57 40.14 -65.54
N ARG A 627 27.51 38.85 -65.83
CA ARG A 627 27.64 37.78 -64.85
C ARG A 627 28.93 37.02 -65.09
N LEU A 628 29.84 37.10 -64.10
CA LEU A 628 31.07 36.32 -64.08
C LEU A 628 30.87 35.08 -63.20
N ASP A 629 30.65 33.92 -63.84
CA ASP A 629 30.57 32.62 -63.15
C ASP A 629 31.98 32.11 -62.93
N TYR A 630 32.24 31.56 -61.71
CA TYR A 630 33.56 31.09 -61.37
C TYR A 630 33.54 29.72 -60.67
N ILE A 631 34.66 28.98 -60.78
CA ILE A 631 35.00 27.82 -59.97
C ILE A 631 36.45 27.93 -59.50
N ILE A 632 36.68 27.70 -58.21
CA ILE A 632 38.02 27.65 -57.64
C ILE A 632 38.58 26.22 -57.88
N VAL A 633 39.50 26.09 -58.83
CA VAL A 633 40.09 24.79 -59.20
C VAL A 633 41.11 24.36 -58.16
N SER A 634 41.91 25.30 -57.64
CA SER A 634 42.79 25.10 -56.51
C SER A 634 42.89 26.35 -55.67
N ALA A 635 42.82 26.24 -54.36
CA ALA A 635 43.06 27.33 -53.41
C ALA A 635 44.47 27.26 -52.86
N SER A 636 45.09 28.41 -52.58
CA SER A 636 46.35 28.46 -51.85
C SER A 636 46.20 27.98 -50.40
N SER A 637 47.25 27.46 -49.79
CA SER A 637 47.22 26.89 -48.44
C SER A 637 46.79 27.90 -47.33
N ASP A 638 46.96 29.19 -47.58
CA ASP A 638 46.49 30.29 -46.72
C ASP A 638 45.11 30.80 -47.04
N GLY A 639 44.45 30.21 -48.06
CA GLY A 639 43.10 30.62 -48.52
C GLY A 639 43.10 31.96 -49.29
N VAL A 640 44.27 32.48 -49.68
CA VAL A 640 44.36 33.74 -50.39
C VAL A 640 44.73 33.46 -51.87
N GLY A 641 43.76 33.66 -52.78
CA GLY A 641 43.94 33.34 -54.19
C GLY A 641 43.96 31.85 -54.53
N GLY A 642 44.53 31.55 -55.71
CA GLY A 642 44.65 30.20 -56.25
C GLY A 642 44.42 30.16 -57.77
N VAL A 643 43.94 29.05 -58.29
CA VAL A 643 43.50 28.95 -59.73
C VAL A 643 41.97 29.05 -59.78
N ILE A 644 41.43 30.13 -60.32
CA ILE A 644 40.03 30.39 -60.46
C ILE A 644 39.67 30.38 -61.95
N GLN A 645 38.92 29.38 -62.37
CA GLN A 645 38.37 29.36 -63.75
C GLN A 645 37.08 30.18 -63.75
N ALA A 646 36.96 31.09 -64.69
CA ALA A 646 35.80 31.95 -64.84
C ALA A 646 35.35 32.15 -66.25
N ILE A 647 34.05 32.39 -66.39
CA ILE A 647 33.42 32.74 -67.69
C ILE A 647 32.52 33.96 -67.53
N LEU A 648 32.72 35.01 -68.36
CA LEU A 648 31.87 36.18 -68.32
C LEU A 648 30.73 36.04 -69.38
N SER A 649 29.50 36.09 -68.82
CA SER A 649 28.29 36.19 -69.64
C SER A 649 27.90 37.67 -69.71
N LYS A 650 27.98 38.26 -70.91
CA LYS A 650 27.61 39.67 -71.10
C LYS A 650 26.12 39.89 -71.01
N ALA A 651 25.72 41.06 -70.56
CA ALA A 651 24.32 41.43 -70.40
C ALA A 651 23.54 41.23 -71.69
N TYR A 652 22.39 40.57 -71.54
CA TYR A 652 21.37 40.64 -72.60
C TYR A 652 20.71 42.03 -72.49
N SER A 653 20.85 42.80 -73.57
CA SER A 653 20.21 44.10 -73.71
C SER A 653 18.73 43.99 -73.98
#